data_e4d88b20c472635c91744e6910c4aab4
#
_entry.id   e4d88b20c472635c91744e6910c4aab4
#
_cell.length_a   1.000
_cell.length_b   1.000
_cell.length_c   1.000
_cell.angle_alpha   90.00
_cell.angle_beta   90.00
_cell.angle_gamma   90.00
#
_symmetry.space_group_name_H-M   'P 1'
#
loop_
_entity.id
_entity.type
_entity.pdbx_description
1 polymer ?
#
loop_
_entity_poly.entity_id
_entity_poly.type
_entity_poly.pdbx_seq_one_letter_code
_entity_poly.pdbx_strand_id
1 'polypeptide(L)'
;RRRRLGSMLFPAVRHRLKPRPRFPPPPASSPAAAPASPSAAPPRESHSAASPVSHASLLLRLRSGPSLAEAQRLHAALLVGGHHGHGAVLAAQLVQAYARLGETGHALRVLDGMPRRNSFAWNAAIKGLVDAGRFSEALETYRAMANDTSVAADGFTYPPVIKACTTLGAVEEGRLIRDHMETCIASGDATPNVFAQCTLVDMFAKCGCLDEARSVFEGMQSRDLAAWTAMIGGTVHAGECLDAMSLFNRMRSEGLRADSVILATVVPACGRMKALRIGTALHGCAVRCGVADHTCVSNALVDMYCKCGCLETADHLFRSIRSKDVVSWSTLIAGYSQNGMYHVSVSLFAEMVNAAGLKPNSNTMASILPSLSELKLLRHGKEIHGFSLRSGLDQSKFLGSAFIDFYSRQGFIRKAQTVFELMPKTDVVVWNSMVAGYAVNGDTDSALCVFKALQKVGLKPDHVSVISVLPLCNHHSRLIQGKELHAYVVRHCMSSVCSVSNALIDMYCKCCCLEKGKEIFQRMNERDTATYNTLISSFGKHGHEDQAIMLFDLMKGDGVAPDKVTFVALLSSCSHAGLIDKGLYFYDSMLKDYNISPDKEHYSCIVDLYSRSGKLDDAWKFISNLQEGTEIDVLGCLLGACRVHNRVDIAELVSKTIFEQNPSDPGYHILLSNIYADAGMWSDVTRIRTMIGERSLKNKTGKSLM
;
A
#
# COMPACT_ATOMS: atom_id res chain seq x y z
N ARG A 1 -27.40 -19.65 -6.70
CA ARG A 1 -26.34 -18.71 -7.13
C ARG A 1 -24.93 -19.13 -6.64
N ARG A 2 -24.76 -19.71 -5.42
CA ARG A 2 -23.44 -20.18 -4.90
C ARG A 2 -22.80 -21.32 -5.72
N ARG A 3 -23.58 -22.17 -6.42
CA ARG A 3 -23.04 -23.28 -7.23
C ARG A 3 -22.53 -22.88 -8.62
N ARG A 4 -22.92 -21.72 -9.17
CA ARG A 4 -22.49 -21.27 -10.50
C ARG A 4 -21.19 -20.48 -10.51
N LEU A 5 -20.78 -19.86 -9.42
CA LEU A 5 -19.50 -19.15 -9.30
C LEU A 5 -18.28 -20.08 -9.20
N GLY A 6 -18.47 -21.31 -8.76
CA GLY A 6 -17.39 -22.27 -8.50
C GLY A 6 -16.59 -22.78 -9.70
N SER A 7 -17.10 -22.59 -10.94
CA SER A 7 -16.45 -23.08 -12.16
C SER A 7 -15.88 -21.96 -13.05
N MET A 8 -16.03 -20.69 -12.66
CA MET A 8 -15.73 -19.55 -13.54
C MET A 8 -14.35 -18.92 -13.36
N LEU A 9 -13.65 -19.12 -12.22
CA LEU A 9 -12.41 -18.40 -11.96
C LEU A 9 -11.17 -18.94 -12.69
N PHE A 10 -11.13 -20.26 -12.95
CA PHE A 10 -10.07 -20.85 -13.78
C PHE A 10 -10.64 -22.04 -14.54
N PRO A 11 -10.73 -22.01 -15.88
CA PRO A 11 -10.99 -23.21 -16.66
C PRO A 11 -9.85 -24.19 -16.39
N ALA A 12 -10.20 -25.46 -16.17
CA ALA A 12 -9.22 -26.52 -15.97
C ALA A 12 -8.36 -26.65 -17.25
N VAL A 13 -7.25 -25.95 -17.30
CA VAL A 13 -6.25 -26.11 -18.35
C VAL A 13 -5.59 -27.47 -18.12
N ARG A 14 -6.15 -28.49 -18.71
CA ARG A 14 -5.48 -29.79 -18.89
C ARG A 14 -4.36 -29.62 -19.92
N HIS A 15 -3.28 -28.93 -19.56
CA HIS A 15 -2.03 -29.09 -20.26
C HIS A 15 -1.34 -30.36 -19.70
N ARG A 16 -1.27 -31.37 -20.55
CA ARG A 16 -0.37 -32.52 -20.39
C ARG A 16 1.03 -31.95 -20.11
N LEU A 17 1.50 -32.14 -18.89
CA LEU A 17 2.89 -31.90 -18.51
C LEU A 17 3.77 -32.80 -19.42
N LYS A 18 4.48 -32.21 -20.39
CA LYS A 18 5.65 -32.85 -20.97
C LYS A 18 6.69 -32.94 -19.84
N PRO A 19 7.28 -34.13 -19.62
CA PRO A 19 8.33 -34.26 -18.60
C PRO A 19 9.49 -33.36 -18.98
N ARG A 20 10.06 -32.65 -17.99
CA ARG A 20 11.29 -31.89 -18.15
C ARG A 20 12.39 -32.84 -18.65
N PRO A 21 13.22 -32.46 -19.63
CA PRO A 21 14.39 -33.25 -20.02
C PRO A 21 15.32 -33.35 -18.79
N ARG A 22 15.62 -34.56 -18.38
CA ARG A 22 16.67 -34.87 -17.38
C ARG A 22 17.99 -34.47 -17.99
N PHE A 23 18.74 -33.62 -17.31
CA PHE A 23 20.16 -33.41 -17.62
C PHE A 23 20.89 -34.73 -17.44
N PRO A 24 21.77 -35.11 -18.39
CA PRO A 24 22.64 -36.28 -18.21
C PRO A 24 23.68 -35.97 -17.13
N PRO A 25 24.08 -36.99 -16.35
CA PRO A 25 25.18 -36.82 -15.37
C PRO A 25 26.53 -36.61 -16.10
N PRO A 26 27.51 -35.98 -15.43
CA PRO A 26 28.82 -35.77 -16.00
C PRO A 26 29.52 -37.14 -16.24
N PRO A 27 30.30 -37.28 -17.31
CA PRO A 27 31.01 -38.53 -17.61
C PRO A 27 32.12 -38.76 -16.61
N ALA A 28 32.12 -40.02 -16.11
CA ALA A 28 33.16 -40.55 -15.26
C ALA A 28 34.48 -40.70 -15.99
N SER A 29 35.54 -40.33 -15.31
CA SER A 29 36.94 -40.55 -15.72
C SER A 29 37.23 -42.02 -15.93
N SER A 30 37.88 -42.38 -17.02
CA SER A 30 38.53 -43.70 -17.21
C SER A 30 39.83 -43.55 -18.05
N PRO A 31 40.75 -44.52 -17.92
CA PRO A 31 42.18 -44.19 -17.80
C PRO A 31 43.00 -44.36 -19.09
N ALA A 32 44.26 -43.90 -18.96
CA ALA A 32 45.31 -43.89 -19.95
C ALA A 32 45.46 -45.16 -20.78
N ALA A 33 45.70 -45.00 -22.08
CA ALA A 33 46.41 -45.92 -22.96
C ALA A 33 47.48 -45.20 -23.75
N ALA A 34 48.63 -45.82 -23.82
CA ALA A 34 49.92 -45.36 -24.28
C ALA A 34 50.06 -45.36 -25.85
N PRO A 35 51.18 -44.91 -26.40
CA PRO A 35 51.25 -44.17 -27.67
C PRO A 35 51.53 -45.07 -28.89
N ALA A 36 51.04 -44.65 -30.03
CA ALA A 36 51.44 -45.17 -31.33
C ALA A 36 52.11 -44.04 -32.17
N SER A 37 53.21 -44.42 -32.78
CA SER A 37 54.18 -43.59 -33.50
C SER A 37 53.69 -43.08 -34.86
N PRO A 38 54.53 -42.27 -35.58
CA PRO A 38 54.05 -41.19 -36.43
C PRO A 38 53.93 -41.55 -37.92
N SER A 39 53.04 -40.92 -38.64
CA SER A 39 53.07 -40.95 -40.10
C SER A 39 52.65 -39.60 -40.67
N ALA A 40 53.53 -39.05 -41.45
CA ALA A 40 53.41 -38.11 -42.59
C ALA A 40 52.70 -36.77 -42.33
N ALA A 41 53.48 -35.72 -42.38
CA ALA A 41 53.07 -34.31 -42.50
C ALA A 41 52.50 -33.99 -43.89
N PRO A 42 51.43 -33.19 -43.97
CA PRO A 42 51.07 -32.43 -45.17
C PRO A 42 51.81 -31.06 -45.19
N PRO A 43 51.90 -30.38 -46.35
CA PRO A 43 52.81 -29.30 -46.56
C PRO A 43 52.37 -28.00 -45.82
N ARG A 44 53.40 -27.27 -45.39
CA ARG A 44 53.24 -25.93 -44.78
C ARG A 44 52.64 -24.97 -45.80
N GLU A 45 51.37 -24.56 -45.54
CA GLU A 45 50.87 -23.35 -46.16
C GLU A 45 51.51 -22.13 -45.47
N SER A 46 52.08 -21.31 -46.31
CA SER A 46 52.76 -20.06 -45.99
C SER A 46 51.80 -19.14 -45.22
N HIS A 47 52.10 -18.82 -43.96
CA HIS A 47 51.51 -17.73 -43.27
C HIS A 47 51.62 -16.44 -44.03
N SER A 48 50.65 -16.07 -44.80
CA SER A 48 50.43 -14.71 -45.26
C SER A 48 50.42 -13.82 -44.04
N ALA A 49 51.32 -12.91 -43.86
CA ALA A 49 51.35 -11.89 -42.85
C ALA A 49 50.07 -11.13 -42.93
N ALA A 50 49.18 -11.31 -41.88
CA ALA A 50 47.93 -10.56 -41.74
C ALA A 50 48.31 -9.08 -41.78
N SER A 51 47.85 -8.36 -42.78
CA SER A 51 47.92 -6.91 -42.87
C SER A 51 47.48 -6.29 -41.56
N PRO A 52 48.21 -5.29 -41.00
CA PRO A 52 47.85 -4.67 -39.75
C PRO A 52 46.42 -4.13 -39.86
N VAL A 53 45.48 -4.70 -39.05
CA VAL A 53 44.10 -4.29 -39.08
C VAL A 53 44.06 -2.81 -38.76
N SER A 54 43.56 -2.03 -39.73
CA SER A 54 43.51 -0.57 -39.61
C SER A 54 42.77 -0.16 -38.35
N HIS A 55 43.31 0.82 -37.60
CA HIS A 55 42.71 1.41 -36.42
C HIS A 55 41.23 1.81 -36.63
N ALA A 56 40.93 2.39 -37.81
CA ALA A 56 39.57 2.76 -38.21
C ALA A 56 38.63 1.53 -38.35
N SER A 57 39.15 0.39 -38.83
CA SER A 57 38.39 -0.85 -38.93
C SER A 57 38.04 -1.44 -37.55
N LEU A 58 38.98 -1.41 -36.61
CA LEU A 58 38.72 -1.85 -35.22
C LEU A 58 37.68 -0.97 -34.53
N LEU A 59 37.76 0.35 -34.70
CA LEU A 59 36.77 1.31 -34.15
C LEU A 59 35.37 1.07 -34.72
N LEU A 60 35.26 0.87 -36.04
CA LEU A 60 33.98 0.58 -36.69
C LEU A 60 33.34 -0.70 -36.14
N ARG A 61 34.12 -1.76 -35.97
CA ARG A 61 33.65 -3.05 -35.43
C ARG A 61 33.27 -2.96 -33.94
N LEU A 62 33.97 -2.18 -33.15
CA LEU A 62 33.57 -1.94 -31.75
C LEU A 62 32.27 -1.13 -31.64
N ARG A 63 32.05 -0.17 -32.55
CA ARG A 63 30.83 0.67 -32.56
C ARG A 63 29.60 -0.07 -33.12
N SER A 64 29.77 -1.07 -33.98
CA SER A 64 28.68 -1.84 -34.58
C SER A 64 27.95 -2.78 -33.62
N GLY A 65 28.37 -2.86 -32.34
CA GLY A 65 27.74 -3.74 -31.34
C GLY A 65 28.21 -5.18 -31.47
N PRO A 66 29.47 -5.49 -31.20
CA PRO A 66 30.02 -6.83 -31.36
C PRO A 66 29.40 -7.84 -30.42
N SER A 67 29.38 -9.12 -30.80
CA SER A 67 29.09 -10.22 -29.88
C SER A 67 30.23 -10.37 -28.87
N LEU A 68 29.97 -11.07 -27.74
CA LEU A 68 31.03 -11.28 -26.71
C LEU A 68 32.29 -11.91 -27.27
N ALA A 69 32.16 -12.95 -28.10
CA ALA A 69 33.28 -13.62 -28.74
C ALA A 69 34.09 -12.67 -29.67
N GLU A 70 33.39 -11.77 -30.34
CA GLU A 70 34.02 -10.77 -31.20
C GLU A 70 34.69 -9.66 -30.38
N ALA A 71 34.07 -9.19 -29.31
CA ALA A 71 34.69 -8.24 -28.38
C ALA A 71 35.99 -8.80 -27.75
N GLN A 72 35.99 -10.08 -27.38
CA GLN A 72 37.19 -10.76 -26.87
C GLN A 72 38.30 -10.89 -27.92
N ARG A 73 37.96 -11.21 -29.19
CA ARG A 73 38.93 -11.24 -30.30
C ARG A 73 39.51 -9.86 -30.57
N LEU A 74 38.68 -8.81 -30.57
CA LEU A 74 39.13 -7.44 -30.75
C LEU A 74 40.04 -7.00 -29.60
N HIS A 75 39.70 -7.40 -28.36
CA HIS A 75 40.51 -7.14 -27.18
C HIS A 75 41.90 -7.82 -27.31
N ALA A 76 41.95 -9.09 -27.69
CA ALA A 76 43.19 -9.80 -27.92
C ALA A 76 44.02 -9.13 -29.04
N ALA A 77 43.37 -8.71 -30.13
CA ALA A 77 44.07 -8.00 -31.23
C ALA A 77 44.67 -6.65 -30.79
N LEU A 78 44.00 -5.93 -29.89
CA LEU A 78 44.54 -4.68 -29.31
C LEU A 78 45.73 -4.92 -28.40
N LEU A 79 45.73 -6.00 -27.61
CA LEU A 79 46.86 -6.37 -26.74
C LEU A 79 48.07 -6.79 -27.55
N VAL A 80 47.90 -7.58 -28.61
CA VAL A 80 48.98 -8.07 -29.45
C VAL A 80 49.51 -7.00 -30.41
N GLY A 81 48.63 -6.11 -30.89
CA GLY A 81 48.98 -5.11 -31.91
C GLY A 81 49.79 -3.92 -31.39
N GLY A 82 50.10 -3.81 -30.11
CA GLY A 82 50.97 -2.79 -29.53
C GLY A 82 50.51 -1.33 -29.76
N HIS A 83 49.23 -1.09 -29.93
CA HIS A 83 48.65 0.24 -30.25
C HIS A 83 48.73 1.26 -29.09
N HIS A 84 49.90 1.40 -28.46
CA HIS A 84 50.12 2.24 -27.27
C HIS A 84 49.93 3.75 -27.50
N GLY A 85 49.91 4.25 -28.73
CA GLY A 85 49.80 5.69 -29.04
C GLY A 85 48.35 6.19 -29.26
N HIS A 86 47.46 5.35 -29.80
CA HIS A 86 46.04 5.66 -30.05
C HIS A 86 45.11 4.76 -29.24
N GLY A 87 45.64 4.03 -28.25
CA GLY A 87 44.93 3.00 -27.48
C GLY A 87 43.80 3.52 -26.58
N ALA A 88 43.85 4.77 -26.13
CA ALA A 88 42.86 5.29 -25.19
C ALA A 88 41.43 5.32 -25.77
N VAL A 89 41.28 5.68 -27.06
CA VAL A 89 39.96 5.72 -27.71
C VAL A 89 39.44 4.30 -27.99
N LEU A 90 40.31 3.39 -28.44
CA LEU A 90 39.94 1.98 -28.67
C LEU A 90 39.62 1.27 -27.36
N ALA A 91 40.41 1.48 -26.31
CA ALA A 91 40.19 0.92 -24.99
C ALA A 91 38.84 1.44 -24.39
N ALA A 92 38.55 2.74 -24.55
CA ALA A 92 37.28 3.32 -24.10
C ALA A 92 36.08 2.74 -24.85
N GLN A 93 36.17 2.50 -26.16
CA GLN A 93 35.16 1.80 -26.96
C GLN A 93 34.99 0.33 -26.53
N LEU A 94 36.10 -0.32 -26.15
CA LEU A 94 36.07 -1.70 -25.65
C LEU A 94 35.39 -1.79 -24.29
N VAL A 95 35.66 -0.82 -23.38
CA VAL A 95 34.93 -0.69 -22.11
C VAL A 95 33.43 -0.57 -22.37
N GLN A 96 33.03 0.30 -23.32
CA GLN A 96 31.62 0.47 -23.68
C GLN A 96 31.02 -0.81 -24.28
N ALA A 97 31.74 -1.53 -25.12
CA ALA A 97 31.28 -2.79 -25.71
C ALA A 97 31.03 -3.86 -24.63
N TYR A 98 31.96 -4.05 -23.70
CA TYR A 98 31.80 -4.98 -22.60
C TYR A 98 30.65 -4.54 -21.63
N ALA A 99 30.53 -3.25 -21.34
CA ALA A 99 29.45 -2.71 -20.53
C ALA A 99 28.07 -3.01 -21.15
N ARG A 100 27.92 -2.80 -22.47
CA ARG A 100 26.66 -3.12 -23.20
C ARG A 100 26.33 -4.62 -23.21
N LEU A 101 27.35 -5.48 -23.18
CA LEU A 101 27.18 -6.93 -23.13
C LEU A 101 26.91 -7.46 -21.71
N GLY A 102 26.88 -6.59 -20.70
CA GLY A 102 26.70 -6.98 -19.28
C GLY A 102 27.96 -7.55 -18.63
N GLU A 103 29.11 -7.60 -19.36
CA GLU A 103 30.36 -8.13 -18.88
C GLU A 103 31.18 -7.07 -18.11
N THR A 104 30.61 -6.59 -17.02
CA THR A 104 31.13 -5.48 -16.24
C THR A 104 32.50 -5.74 -15.65
N GLY A 105 32.83 -7.00 -15.27
CA GLY A 105 34.15 -7.38 -14.78
C GLY A 105 35.27 -7.26 -15.86
N HIS A 106 34.93 -7.49 -17.13
CA HIS A 106 35.87 -7.26 -18.24
C HIS A 106 36.03 -5.76 -18.52
N ALA A 107 34.92 -5.01 -18.45
CA ALA A 107 34.93 -3.56 -18.64
C ALA A 107 35.86 -2.86 -17.62
N LEU A 108 35.73 -3.22 -16.33
CA LEU A 108 36.56 -2.67 -15.25
C LEU A 108 38.06 -3.02 -15.45
N ARG A 109 38.37 -4.26 -15.77
CA ARG A 109 39.79 -4.67 -16.05
C ARG A 109 40.42 -3.89 -17.20
N VAL A 110 39.63 -3.62 -18.24
CA VAL A 110 40.15 -2.78 -19.36
C VAL A 110 40.34 -1.33 -18.90
N LEU A 111 39.41 -0.79 -18.13
CA LEU A 111 39.49 0.56 -17.56
C LEU A 111 40.73 0.72 -16.66
N ASP A 112 40.99 -0.28 -15.79
CA ASP A 112 42.13 -0.27 -14.88
C ASP A 112 43.47 -0.36 -15.63
N GLY A 113 43.52 -1.07 -16.75
CA GLY A 113 44.68 -1.21 -17.60
C GLY A 113 44.93 0.00 -18.51
N MET A 114 44.08 1.04 -18.54
CA MET A 114 44.24 2.21 -19.38
C MET A 114 45.31 3.17 -18.80
N PRO A 115 46.37 3.52 -19.57
CA PRO A 115 47.42 4.48 -19.14
C PRO A 115 46.87 5.92 -18.94
N ARG A 116 45.89 6.31 -19.74
CA ARG A 116 45.16 7.57 -19.64
C ARG A 116 43.67 7.27 -19.76
N ARG A 117 42.96 7.47 -18.68
CA ARG A 117 41.50 7.31 -18.63
C ARG A 117 40.84 8.61 -19.07
N ASN A 118 39.73 8.51 -19.78
CA ASN A 118 38.92 9.69 -20.16
C ASN A 118 37.51 9.55 -19.58
N SER A 119 36.77 10.66 -19.53
CA SER A 119 35.40 10.68 -18.99
C SER A 119 34.48 9.67 -19.67
N PHE A 120 34.64 9.47 -20.98
CA PHE A 120 33.86 8.51 -21.75
C PHE A 120 34.02 7.05 -21.26
N ALA A 121 35.26 6.63 -20.95
CA ALA A 121 35.54 5.28 -20.45
C ALA A 121 34.95 5.07 -19.04
N TRP A 122 35.13 6.05 -18.16
CA TRP A 122 34.54 6.05 -16.83
C TRP A 122 33.00 5.99 -16.90
N ASN A 123 32.38 6.86 -17.70
CA ASN A 123 30.93 6.91 -17.88
C ASN A 123 30.37 5.59 -18.44
N ALA A 124 31.05 4.97 -19.38
CA ALA A 124 30.68 3.68 -19.95
C ALA A 124 30.72 2.57 -18.90
N ALA A 125 31.76 2.53 -18.05
CA ALA A 125 31.85 1.56 -16.96
C ALA A 125 30.79 1.76 -15.90
N ILE A 126 30.62 3.00 -15.41
CA ILE A 126 29.60 3.35 -14.41
C ILE A 126 28.20 2.98 -14.92
N LYS A 127 27.87 3.40 -16.15
CA LYS A 127 26.58 3.08 -16.76
C LYS A 127 26.38 1.57 -16.91
N GLY A 128 27.40 0.83 -17.34
CA GLY A 128 27.32 -0.62 -17.45
C GLY A 128 27.08 -1.33 -16.12
N LEU A 129 27.68 -0.85 -15.03
CA LEU A 129 27.44 -1.34 -13.68
C LEU A 129 26.01 -1.07 -13.21
N VAL A 130 25.52 0.13 -13.48
CA VAL A 130 24.13 0.52 -13.14
C VAL A 130 23.11 -0.32 -13.93
N ASP A 131 23.35 -0.52 -15.23
CA ASP A 131 22.46 -1.33 -16.07
C ASP A 131 22.51 -2.83 -15.68
N ALA A 132 23.64 -3.31 -15.13
CA ALA A 132 23.79 -4.64 -14.55
C ALA A 132 23.24 -4.78 -13.11
N GLY A 133 22.72 -3.71 -12.52
CA GLY A 133 22.22 -3.71 -11.14
C GLY A 133 23.29 -3.71 -10.03
N ARG A 134 24.58 -3.47 -10.38
CA ARG A 134 25.72 -3.45 -9.45
C ARG A 134 25.94 -2.03 -8.91
N PHE A 135 24.93 -1.50 -8.17
CA PHE A 135 24.89 -0.08 -7.78
C PHE A 135 26.03 0.33 -6.84
N SER A 136 26.39 -0.51 -5.86
CA SER A 136 27.47 -0.21 -4.91
C SER A 136 28.82 -0.04 -5.64
N GLU A 137 29.12 -0.91 -6.60
CA GLU A 137 30.34 -0.84 -7.38
C GLU A 137 30.33 0.34 -8.34
N ALA A 138 29.18 0.76 -8.83
CA ALA A 138 29.05 1.97 -9.63
C ALA A 138 29.44 3.22 -8.80
N LEU A 139 29.02 3.29 -7.52
CA LEU A 139 29.42 4.38 -6.62
C LEU A 139 30.94 4.33 -6.30
N GLU A 140 31.54 3.15 -6.08
CA GLU A 140 32.95 2.99 -5.86
C GLU A 140 33.75 3.43 -7.11
N THR A 141 33.27 3.07 -8.31
CA THR A 141 33.88 3.47 -9.59
C THR A 141 33.78 5.00 -9.76
N TYR A 142 32.69 5.63 -9.38
CA TYR A 142 32.55 7.08 -9.41
C TYR A 142 33.51 7.77 -8.42
N ARG A 143 33.64 7.25 -7.18
CA ARG A 143 34.62 7.79 -6.22
C ARG A 143 36.07 7.68 -6.74
N ALA A 144 36.39 6.56 -7.40
CA ALA A 144 37.68 6.41 -8.04
C ALA A 144 37.91 7.45 -9.16
N MET A 145 36.86 7.74 -9.97
CA MET A 145 36.90 8.79 -10.99
C MET A 145 37.06 10.18 -10.38
N ALA A 146 36.31 10.49 -9.30
CA ALA A 146 36.39 11.80 -8.63
C ALA A 146 37.75 12.07 -7.98
N ASN A 147 38.46 11.02 -7.58
CA ASN A 147 39.83 11.10 -7.06
C ASN A 147 40.93 11.20 -8.19
N ASP A 148 40.57 10.95 -9.45
CA ASP A 148 41.45 11.07 -10.58
C ASP A 148 41.46 12.54 -11.07
N THR A 149 42.45 13.31 -10.61
CA THR A 149 42.60 14.74 -10.93
C THR A 149 42.77 15.03 -12.42
N SER A 150 42.99 13.99 -13.24
CA SER A 150 43.22 14.13 -14.70
C SER A 150 41.90 14.16 -15.49
N VAL A 151 40.74 13.84 -14.85
CA VAL A 151 39.44 13.68 -15.54
C VAL A 151 38.35 14.38 -14.75
N ALA A 152 37.72 15.39 -15.35
CA ALA A 152 36.53 16.01 -14.78
C ALA A 152 35.28 15.17 -15.07
N ALA A 153 34.38 15.08 -14.09
CA ALA A 153 33.04 14.52 -14.28
C ALA A 153 32.22 15.43 -15.21
N ASP A 154 31.50 14.84 -16.14
CA ASP A 154 30.71 15.56 -17.11
C ASP A 154 29.17 15.33 -16.88
N GLY A 155 28.35 15.99 -17.67
CA GLY A 155 26.85 15.86 -17.55
C GLY A 155 26.32 14.44 -17.80
N PHE A 156 27.11 13.52 -18.35
CA PHE A 156 26.75 12.12 -18.56
C PHE A 156 27.18 11.22 -17.40
N THR A 157 28.08 11.70 -16.54
CA THR A 157 28.57 10.99 -15.35
C THR A 157 27.48 10.94 -14.26
N TYR A 158 26.84 12.07 -13.98
CA TYR A 158 25.96 12.22 -12.83
C TYR A 158 24.68 11.39 -12.89
N PRO A 159 23.90 11.33 -14.00
CA PRO A 159 22.60 10.63 -14.01
C PRO A 159 22.66 9.15 -13.62
N PRO A 160 23.59 8.32 -14.15
CA PRO A 160 23.69 6.92 -13.72
C PRO A 160 24.14 6.78 -12.25
N VAL A 161 25.02 7.67 -11.77
CA VAL A 161 25.48 7.65 -10.37
C VAL A 161 24.34 8.01 -9.42
N ILE A 162 23.58 9.06 -9.72
CA ILE A 162 22.40 9.48 -8.95
C ILE A 162 21.33 8.37 -8.94
N LYS A 163 21.13 7.68 -10.07
CA LYS A 163 20.23 6.51 -10.13
C LYS A 163 20.68 5.39 -9.20
N ALA A 164 22.00 5.15 -9.09
CA ALA A 164 22.53 4.19 -8.13
C ALA A 164 22.25 4.62 -6.68
N CYS A 165 22.44 5.91 -6.34
CA CYS A 165 22.11 6.48 -5.04
C CYS A 165 20.61 6.30 -4.72
N THR A 166 19.72 6.59 -5.69
CA THR A 166 18.27 6.42 -5.53
C THR A 166 17.90 4.98 -5.17
N THR A 167 18.53 4.02 -5.86
CA THR A 167 18.18 2.60 -5.67
C THR A 167 18.70 2.05 -4.34
N LEU A 168 19.85 2.54 -3.87
CA LEU A 168 20.46 2.17 -2.60
C LEU A 168 19.92 2.96 -1.40
N GLY A 169 19.17 4.03 -1.64
CA GLY A 169 18.75 4.98 -0.59
C GLY A 169 19.94 5.76 0.00
N ALA A 170 21.02 5.94 -0.76
CA ALA A 170 22.28 6.55 -0.31
C ALA A 170 22.20 8.09 -0.39
N VAL A 171 21.49 8.71 0.55
CA VAL A 171 21.21 10.16 0.57
C VAL A 171 22.50 10.96 0.73
N GLU A 172 23.39 10.55 1.62
CA GLU A 172 24.67 11.25 1.88
C GLU A 172 25.53 11.32 0.61
N GLU A 173 25.61 10.23 -0.14
CA GLU A 173 26.31 10.22 -1.43
C GLU A 173 25.67 11.19 -2.43
N GLY A 174 24.33 11.25 -2.41
CA GLY A 174 23.58 12.21 -3.23
C GLY A 174 23.91 13.66 -2.88
N ARG A 175 24.09 13.99 -1.60
CA ARG A 175 24.53 15.31 -1.14
C ARG A 175 25.92 15.64 -1.63
N LEU A 176 26.87 14.71 -1.50
CA LEU A 176 28.24 14.88 -2.00
C LEU A 176 28.27 15.11 -3.52
N ILE A 177 27.43 14.39 -4.27
CA ILE A 177 27.33 14.57 -5.73
C ILE A 177 26.76 15.95 -6.07
N ARG A 178 25.73 16.42 -5.35
CA ARG A 178 25.19 17.78 -5.52
C ARG A 178 26.26 18.82 -5.29
N ASP A 179 26.97 18.74 -4.16
CA ASP A 179 27.99 19.70 -3.76
C ASP A 179 29.16 19.70 -4.79
N HIS A 180 29.52 18.54 -5.30
CA HIS A 180 30.54 18.42 -6.39
C HIS A 180 30.01 19.05 -7.70
N MET A 181 28.77 18.83 -8.09
CA MET A 181 28.16 19.48 -9.26
C MET A 181 28.17 21.00 -9.14
N GLU A 182 27.76 21.52 -7.97
CA GLU A 182 27.71 22.95 -7.69
C GLU A 182 29.12 23.58 -7.74
N THR A 183 30.12 22.87 -7.21
CA THR A 183 31.51 23.31 -7.25
C THR A 183 32.05 23.38 -8.69
N CYS A 184 31.75 22.35 -9.51
CA CYS A 184 32.17 22.33 -10.93
C CYS A 184 31.50 23.40 -11.78
N ILE A 185 30.25 23.75 -11.43
CA ILE A 185 29.53 24.86 -12.08
C ILE A 185 30.12 26.21 -11.65
N ALA A 186 30.46 26.38 -10.38
CA ALA A 186 31.00 27.62 -9.83
C ALA A 186 32.41 27.89 -10.34
N SER A 187 33.25 26.84 -10.58
CA SER A 187 34.58 26.95 -11.18
C SER A 187 34.55 27.22 -12.69
N GLY A 188 33.39 27.11 -13.35
CA GLY A 188 33.24 27.25 -14.80
C GLY A 188 33.67 26.03 -15.61
N ASP A 189 33.99 24.91 -14.94
CA ASP A 189 34.44 23.68 -15.58
C ASP A 189 33.28 22.88 -16.18
N ALA A 190 32.03 23.16 -15.76
CA ALA A 190 30.81 22.48 -16.25
C ALA A 190 29.66 23.48 -16.49
N THR A 191 28.91 23.27 -17.54
CA THR A 191 27.61 23.97 -17.74
C THR A 191 26.51 23.30 -16.92
N PRO A 192 25.55 24.06 -16.37
CA PRO A 192 24.44 23.48 -15.67
C PRO A 192 23.72 22.43 -16.53
N ASN A 193 23.70 21.19 -16.08
CA ASN A 193 23.00 20.12 -16.79
C ASN A 193 21.60 19.90 -16.17
N VAL A 194 20.58 20.41 -16.85
CA VAL A 194 19.16 20.29 -16.43
C VAL A 194 18.78 18.83 -16.17
N PHE A 195 19.25 17.90 -17.01
CA PHE A 195 18.93 16.48 -16.84
C PHE A 195 19.52 15.87 -15.55
N ALA A 196 20.77 16.24 -15.20
CA ALA A 196 21.38 15.81 -13.94
C ALA A 196 20.68 16.44 -12.72
N GLN A 197 20.29 17.72 -12.81
CA GLN A 197 19.51 18.39 -11.76
C GLN A 197 18.12 17.73 -11.59
N CYS A 198 17.42 17.38 -12.68
CA CYS A 198 16.14 16.65 -12.63
C CYS A 198 16.31 15.28 -11.94
N THR A 199 17.40 14.56 -12.22
CA THR A 199 17.69 13.28 -11.58
C THR A 199 18.00 13.44 -10.08
N LEU A 200 18.62 14.54 -9.65
CA LEU A 200 18.82 14.87 -8.24
C LEU A 200 17.50 15.15 -7.52
N VAL A 201 16.62 15.95 -8.14
CA VAL A 201 15.28 16.22 -7.60
C VAL A 201 14.53 14.89 -7.41
N ASP A 202 14.52 14.03 -8.42
CA ASP A 202 13.86 12.70 -8.34
C ASP A 202 14.49 11.81 -7.24
N MET A 203 15.81 11.83 -7.10
CA MET A 203 16.53 11.06 -6.07
C MET A 203 16.18 11.53 -4.66
N PHE A 204 16.31 12.82 -4.35
CA PHE A 204 15.99 13.35 -3.04
C PHE A 204 14.50 13.14 -2.69
N ALA A 205 13.61 13.37 -3.65
CA ALA A 205 12.19 13.14 -3.48
C ALA A 205 11.85 11.67 -3.18
N LYS A 206 12.45 10.72 -3.89
CA LYS A 206 12.25 9.27 -3.65
C LYS A 206 12.87 8.78 -2.35
N CYS A 207 13.94 9.43 -1.89
CA CYS A 207 14.56 9.14 -0.60
C CYS A 207 13.86 9.82 0.59
N GLY A 208 12.76 10.56 0.35
CA GLY A 208 12.00 11.23 1.40
C GLY A 208 12.58 12.57 1.87
N CYS A 209 13.59 13.11 1.17
CA CYS A 209 14.27 14.37 1.47
C CYS A 209 13.67 15.50 0.62
N LEU A 210 12.40 15.86 0.88
CA LEU A 210 11.69 16.83 0.04
C LEU A 210 12.27 18.26 0.11
N ASP A 211 12.81 18.67 1.24
CA ASP A 211 13.38 20.00 1.40
C ASP A 211 14.60 20.18 0.50
N GLU A 212 15.47 19.15 0.42
CA GLU A 212 16.62 19.14 -0.49
C GLU A 212 16.17 19.07 -1.97
N ALA A 213 15.15 18.26 -2.27
CA ALA A 213 14.58 18.20 -3.61
C ALA A 213 14.05 19.57 -4.05
N ARG A 214 13.34 20.27 -3.14
CA ARG A 214 12.80 21.62 -3.35
C ARG A 214 13.93 22.65 -3.52
N SER A 215 14.97 22.58 -2.71
CA SER A 215 16.13 23.47 -2.83
C SER A 215 16.81 23.33 -4.19
N VAL A 216 17.08 22.12 -4.67
CA VAL A 216 17.66 21.88 -5.99
C VAL A 216 16.71 22.39 -7.09
N PHE A 217 15.40 22.08 -6.98
CA PHE A 217 14.40 22.49 -7.96
C PHE A 217 14.25 24.02 -8.08
N GLU A 218 14.25 24.74 -6.94
CA GLU A 218 14.17 26.20 -6.97
C GLU A 218 15.47 26.86 -7.46
N GLY A 219 16.63 26.23 -7.27
CA GLY A 219 17.91 26.68 -7.79
C GLY A 219 18.10 26.47 -9.29
N MET A 220 17.23 25.74 -9.99
CA MET A 220 17.33 25.52 -11.43
C MET A 220 17.04 26.82 -12.22
N GLN A 221 17.92 27.17 -13.15
CA GLN A 221 17.74 28.34 -14.04
C GLN A 221 16.61 28.15 -15.05
N SER A 222 16.44 26.92 -15.54
CA SER A 222 15.32 26.54 -16.43
C SER A 222 14.73 25.23 -15.95
N ARG A 223 13.40 25.17 -15.88
CA ARG A 223 12.66 23.99 -15.45
C ARG A 223 11.91 23.43 -16.64
N ASP A 224 12.33 22.26 -17.08
CA ASP A 224 11.60 21.52 -18.11
C ASP A 224 10.46 20.67 -17.50
N LEU A 225 9.68 20.03 -18.34
CA LEU A 225 8.55 19.20 -17.90
C LEU A 225 9.00 18.02 -17.02
N ALA A 226 10.24 17.54 -17.22
CA ALA A 226 10.77 16.44 -16.43
C ALA A 226 11.10 16.86 -14.99
N ALA A 227 11.65 18.08 -14.79
CA ALA A 227 11.88 18.65 -13.47
C ALA A 227 10.56 18.84 -12.68
N TRP A 228 9.55 19.39 -13.33
CA TRP A 228 8.22 19.54 -12.73
C TRP A 228 7.61 18.18 -12.36
N THR A 229 7.71 17.19 -13.26
CA THR A 229 7.19 15.84 -13.02
C THR A 229 7.90 15.17 -11.84
N ALA A 230 9.22 15.32 -11.74
CA ALA A 230 10.01 14.77 -10.62
C ALA A 230 9.59 15.41 -9.28
N MET A 231 9.47 16.74 -9.23
CA MET A 231 9.09 17.45 -8.02
C MET A 231 7.64 17.15 -7.59
N ILE A 232 6.68 17.23 -8.53
CA ILE A 232 5.28 16.90 -8.27
C ILE A 232 5.14 15.42 -7.85
N GLY A 233 5.83 14.52 -8.55
CA GLY A 233 5.82 13.09 -8.23
C GLY A 233 6.34 12.79 -6.83
N GLY A 234 7.41 13.45 -6.44
CA GLY A 234 7.99 13.34 -5.11
C GLY A 234 7.04 13.83 -4.01
N THR A 235 6.42 15.01 -4.19
CA THR A 235 5.44 15.56 -3.23
C THR A 235 4.20 14.68 -3.12
N VAL A 236 3.69 14.15 -4.25
CA VAL A 236 2.58 13.16 -4.23
C VAL A 236 2.99 11.89 -3.50
N HIS A 237 4.21 11.38 -3.71
CA HIS A 237 4.69 10.17 -3.06
C HIS A 237 4.82 10.35 -1.54
N ALA A 238 5.32 11.49 -1.10
CA ALA A 238 5.41 11.84 0.32
C ALA A 238 4.05 12.10 1.00
N GLY A 239 2.98 12.23 0.22
CA GLY A 239 1.65 12.48 0.75
C GLY A 239 1.26 13.96 0.84
N GLU A 240 2.16 14.88 0.49
CA GLU A 240 1.91 16.33 0.49
C GLU A 240 1.06 16.73 -0.74
N CYS A 241 -0.19 16.26 -0.75
CA CYS A 241 -1.05 16.35 -1.92
C CYS A 241 -1.45 17.81 -2.27
N LEU A 242 -1.60 18.68 -1.27
CA LEU A 242 -1.91 20.11 -1.49
C LEU A 242 -0.75 20.83 -2.15
N ASP A 243 0.48 20.57 -1.71
CA ASP A 243 1.69 21.15 -2.30
C ASP A 243 1.90 20.67 -3.73
N ALA A 244 1.63 19.39 -4.00
CA ALA A 244 1.67 18.85 -5.36
C ALA A 244 0.69 19.58 -6.30
N MET A 245 -0.51 19.91 -5.81
CA MET A 245 -1.49 20.69 -6.57
C MET A 245 -1.04 22.13 -6.79
N SER A 246 -0.43 22.75 -5.79
CA SER A 246 0.13 24.09 -5.89
C SER A 246 1.26 24.16 -6.93
N LEU A 247 2.18 23.18 -6.91
CA LEU A 247 3.25 23.03 -7.90
C LEU A 247 2.69 22.82 -9.32
N PHE A 248 1.66 22.00 -9.48
CA PHE A 248 1.00 21.79 -10.77
C PHE A 248 0.38 23.09 -11.31
N ASN A 249 -0.28 23.88 -10.46
CA ASN A 249 -0.84 25.16 -10.84
C ASN A 249 0.26 26.18 -11.22
N ARG A 250 1.36 26.21 -10.46
CA ARG A 250 2.52 27.06 -10.77
C ARG A 250 3.14 26.68 -12.12
N MET A 251 3.37 25.41 -12.40
CA MET A 251 3.82 24.93 -13.72
C MET A 251 2.94 25.46 -14.85
N ARG A 252 1.62 25.40 -14.67
CA ARG A 252 0.67 25.91 -15.68
C ARG A 252 0.72 27.43 -15.83
N SER A 253 0.94 28.16 -14.73
CA SER A 253 1.08 29.64 -14.79
C SER A 253 2.38 30.06 -15.49
N GLU A 254 3.42 29.23 -15.48
CA GLU A 254 4.64 29.41 -16.28
C GLU A 254 4.46 29.05 -17.77
N GLY A 255 3.23 28.71 -18.20
CA GLY A 255 2.86 28.47 -19.61
C GLY A 255 3.12 27.05 -20.11
N LEU A 256 3.56 26.12 -19.24
CA LEU A 256 3.80 24.74 -19.62
C LEU A 256 2.49 23.95 -19.74
N ARG A 257 2.37 23.18 -20.82
CA ARG A 257 1.21 22.28 -21.01
C ARG A 257 1.47 20.96 -20.33
N ALA A 258 0.46 20.47 -19.61
CA ALA A 258 0.53 19.16 -18.98
C ALA A 258 0.51 18.04 -20.04
N ASP A 259 1.44 17.13 -19.96
CA ASP A 259 1.49 15.91 -20.76
C ASP A 259 0.83 14.71 -20.02
N SER A 260 0.84 13.54 -20.67
CA SER A 260 0.27 12.33 -20.08
C SER A 260 0.97 11.87 -18.81
N VAL A 261 2.29 12.12 -18.69
CA VAL A 261 3.07 11.67 -17.54
C VAL A 261 2.74 12.51 -16.31
N ILE A 262 2.71 13.84 -16.47
CA ILE A 262 2.44 14.73 -15.35
C ILE A 262 0.99 14.58 -14.84
N LEU A 263 0.03 14.38 -15.75
CA LEU A 263 -1.36 14.14 -15.36
C LEU A 263 -1.53 12.80 -14.66
N ALA A 264 -0.88 11.73 -15.14
CA ALA A 264 -0.88 10.44 -14.46
C ALA A 264 -0.21 10.51 -13.07
N THR A 265 0.69 11.48 -12.87
CA THR A 265 1.40 11.68 -11.59
C THR A 265 0.57 12.49 -10.59
N VAL A 266 -0.13 13.54 -11.03
CA VAL A 266 -0.85 14.47 -10.13
C VAL A 266 -2.26 13.99 -9.80
N VAL A 267 -2.97 13.31 -10.71
CA VAL A 267 -4.35 12.84 -10.49
C VAL A 267 -4.50 11.95 -9.25
N PRO A 268 -3.57 11.02 -8.91
CA PRO A 268 -3.64 10.23 -7.70
C PRO A 268 -3.69 11.04 -6.39
N ALA A 269 -3.14 12.26 -6.37
CA ALA A 269 -3.23 13.15 -5.21
C ALA A 269 -4.69 13.51 -4.90
N CYS A 270 -5.51 13.77 -5.92
CA CYS A 270 -6.94 14.05 -5.73
C CYS A 270 -7.69 12.85 -5.14
N GLY A 271 -7.35 11.64 -5.57
CA GLY A 271 -7.93 10.41 -5.00
C GLY A 271 -7.57 10.24 -3.52
N ARG A 272 -6.32 10.52 -3.13
CA ARG A 272 -5.88 10.46 -1.71
C ARG A 272 -6.62 11.47 -0.85
N MET A 273 -6.84 12.71 -1.36
CA MET A 273 -7.56 13.77 -0.66
C MET A 273 -9.10 13.61 -0.73
N LYS A 274 -9.60 12.64 -1.49
CA LYS A 274 -11.02 12.51 -1.84
C LYS A 274 -11.62 13.80 -2.43
N ALA A 275 -10.79 14.60 -3.12
CA ALA A 275 -11.13 15.90 -3.67
C ALA A 275 -11.74 15.78 -5.08
N LEU A 276 -12.97 15.29 -5.18
CA LEU A 276 -13.66 15.01 -6.45
C LEU A 276 -13.69 16.23 -7.38
N ARG A 277 -13.99 17.44 -6.86
CA ARG A 277 -14.06 18.67 -7.66
C ARG A 277 -12.75 18.98 -8.37
N ILE A 278 -11.62 18.79 -7.69
CA ILE A 278 -10.29 19.01 -8.28
C ILE A 278 -9.99 17.89 -9.29
N GLY A 279 -10.32 16.65 -8.95
CA GLY A 279 -10.14 15.51 -9.84
C GLY A 279 -10.92 15.64 -11.15
N THR A 280 -12.17 16.10 -11.11
CA THR A 280 -12.97 16.38 -12.32
C THR A 280 -12.39 17.53 -13.15
N ALA A 281 -11.83 18.56 -12.51
CA ALA A 281 -11.14 19.64 -13.21
C ALA A 281 -9.86 19.13 -13.93
N LEU A 282 -9.10 18.24 -13.31
CA LEU A 282 -7.94 17.59 -13.94
C LEU A 282 -8.36 16.65 -15.09
N HIS A 283 -9.47 15.93 -14.95
CA HIS A 283 -10.04 15.13 -16.05
C HIS A 283 -10.38 16.04 -17.24
N GLY A 284 -11.08 17.16 -17.00
CA GLY A 284 -11.34 18.15 -18.03
C GLY A 284 -10.05 18.75 -18.64
N CYS A 285 -8.99 18.88 -17.85
CA CYS A 285 -7.67 19.29 -18.35
C CYS A 285 -7.08 18.23 -19.28
N ALA A 286 -7.13 16.94 -18.91
CA ALA A 286 -6.67 15.83 -19.73
C ALA A 286 -7.38 15.76 -21.10
N VAL A 287 -8.69 15.98 -21.11
CA VAL A 287 -9.49 16.06 -22.34
C VAL A 287 -9.05 17.24 -23.23
N ARG A 288 -8.90 18.44 -22.66
CA ARG A 288 -8.44 19.63 -23.41
C ARG A 288 -7.01 19.52 -23.95
N CYS A 289 -6.14 18.80 -23.23
CA CYS A 289 -4.77 18.52 -23.69
C CYS A 289 -4.70 17.36 -24.71
N GLY A 290 -5.79 16.66 -24.96
CA GLY A 290 -5.84 15.52 -25.89
C GLY A 290 -5.12 14.27 -25.37
N VAL A 291 -4.92 14.15 -24.06
CA VAL A 291 -4.17 13.02 -23.43
C VAL A 291 -5.06 12.12 -22.58
N ALA A 292 -6.36 12.35 -22.54
CA ALA A 292 -7.29 11.55 -21.73
C ALA A 292 -7.33 10.08 -22.18
N ASP A 293 -7.12 9.79 -23.45
CA ASP A 293 -7.14 8.45 -24.03
C ASP A 293 -5.84 7.65 -23.81
N HIS A 294 -4.80 8.28 -23.24
CA HIS A 294 -3.60 7.55 -22.85
C HIS A 294 -3.90 6.62 -21.68
N THR A 295 -3.58 5.33 -21.82
CA THR A 295 -3.89 4.30 -20.82
C THR A 295 -3.43 4.66 -19.41
N CYS A 296 -2.24 5.28 -19.27
CA CYS A 296 -1.74 5.70 -17.96
C CYS A 296 -2.60 6.80 -17.30
N VAL A 297 -3.10 7.76 -18.10
CA VAL A 297 -3.98 8.84 -17.61
C VAL A 297 -5.35 8.28 -17.27
N SER A 298 -5.91 7.46 -18.16
CA SER A 298 -7.21 6.79 -17.93
C SER A 298 -7.16 5.93 -16.67
N ASN A 299 -6.10 5.14 -16.46
CA ASN A 299 -5.93 4.33 -15.24
C ASN A 299 -5.85 5.19 -13.97
N ALA A 300 -5.10 6.32 -14.02
CA ALA A 300 -5.02 7.25 -12.89
C ALA A 300 -6.38 7.91 -12.58
N LEU A 301 -7.15 8.27 -13.62
CA LEU A 301 -8.50 8.83 -13.47
C LEU A 301 -9.48 7.80 -12.90
N VAL A 302 -9.44 6.54 -13.37
CA VAL A 302 -10.24 5.44 -12.82
C VAL A 302 -9.93 5.26 -11.32
N ASP A 303 -8.65 5.21 -10.92
CA ASP A 303 -8.24 5.11 -9.51
C ASP A 303 -8.78 6.30 -8.69
N MET A 304 -8.65 7.51 -9.21
CA MET A 304 -9.15 8.73 -8.56
C MET A 304 -10.66 8.68 -8.34
N TYR A 305 -11.45 8.33 -9.35
CA TYR A 305 -12.91 8.23 -9.22
C TYR A 305 -13.31 7.11 -8.26
N CYS A 306 -12.64 5.97 -8.28
CA CYS A 306 -12.87 4.90 -7.31
C CYS A 306 -12.62 5.37 -5.87
N LYS A 307 -11.52 6.07 -5.62
CA LYS A 307 -11.18 6.60 -4.29
C LYS A 307 -12.13 7.69 -3.81
N CYS A 308 -12.72 8.44 -4.74
CA CYS A 308 -13.76 9.43 -4.46
C CYS A 308 -15.16 8.82 -4.31
N GLY A 309 -15.33 7.49 -4.45
CA GLY A 309 -16.63 6.81 -4.35
C GLY A 309 -17.51 6.89 -5.60
N CYS A 310 -17.01 7.47 -6.70
CA CYS A 310 -17.77 7.63 -7.95
C CYS A 310 -17.57 6.42 -8.88
N LEU A 311 -18.06 5.26 -8.47
CA LEU A 311 -17.82 3.97 -9.16
C LEU A 311 -18.45 3.91 -10.56
N GLU A 312 -19.61 4.50 -10.78
CA GLU A 312 -20.25 4.55 -12.09
C GLU A 312 -19.39 5.27 -13.13
N THR A 313 -18.86 6.46 -12.75
CA THR A 313 -17.96 7.22 -13.61
C THR A 313 -16.66 6.46 -13.87
N ALA A 314 -16.12 5.78 -12.87
CA ALA A 314 -14.94 4.93 -13.02
C ALA A 314 -15.16 3.76 -14.00
N ASP A 315 -16.32 3.08 -13.92
CA ASP A 315 -16.69 1.98 -14.83
C ASP A 315 -16.88 2.50 -16.26
N HIS A 316 -17.58 3.62 -16.45
CA HIS A 316 -17.73 4.25 -17.76
C HIS A 316 -16.37 4.59 -18.38
N LEU A 317 -15.48 5.20 -17.63
CA LEU A 317 -14.14 5.55 -18.10
C LEU A 317 -13.32 4.30 -18.42
N PHE A 318 -13.37 3.29 -17.56
CA PHE A 318 -12.71 2.00 -17.82
C PHE A 318 -13.22 1.36 -19.10
N ARG A 319 -14.54 1.36 -19.34
CA ARG A 319 -15.12 0.77 -20.56
C ARG A 319 -14.67 1.50 -21.82
N SER A 320 -14.41 2.82 -21.74
CA SER A 320 -13.94 3.64 -22.87
C SER A 320 -12.48 3.38 -23.25
N ILE A 321 -11.66 2.79 -22.36
CA ILE A 321 -10.25 2.46 -22.67
C ILE A 321 -10.19 1.46 -23.81
N ARG A 322 -9.58 1.84 -24.93
CA ARG A 322 -9.47 1.02 -26.15
C ARG A 322 -8.62 -0.24 -25.95
N SER A 323 -7.47 -0.08 -25.27
CA SER A 323 -6.54 -1.18 -24.98
C SER A 323 -6.38 -1.31 -23.48
N LYS A 324 -7.17 -2.20 -22.87
CA LYS A 324 -7.12 -2.49 -21.44
C LYS A 324 -5.94 -3.40 -21.14
N ASP A 325 -5.04 -2.95 -20.31
CA ASP A 325 -3.94 -3.75 -19.81
C ASP A 325 -4.24 -4.35 -18.42
N VAL A 326 -3.32 -5.15 -17.89
CA VAL A 326 -3.46 -5.76 -16.56
C VAL A 326 -3.60 -4.69 -15.46
N VAL A 327 -2.99 -3.50 -15.66
CA VAL A 327 -3.09 -2.39 -14.70
C VAL A 327 -4.49 -1.81 -14.68
N SER A 328 -5.11 -1.59 -15.86
CA SER A 328 -6.49 -1.09 -15.99
C SER A 328 -7.48 -1.98 -15.21
N TRP A 329 -7.41 -3.29 -15.43
CA TRP A 329 -8.25 -4.25 -14.72
C TRP A 329 -7.97 -4.26 -13.22
N SER A 330 -6.69 -4.30 -12.82
CA SER A 330 -6.31 -4.32 -11.40
C SER A 330 -6.80 -3.08 -10.66
N THR A 331 -6.74 -1.91 -11.30
CA THR A 331 -7.20 -0.65 -10.74
C THR A 331 -8.70 -0.67 -10.46
N LEU A 332 -9.51 -1.13 -11.43
CA LEU A 332 -10.96 -1.20 -11.24
C LEU A 332 -11.36 -2.26 -10.21
N ILE A 333 -10.73 -3.45 -10.25
CA ILE A 333 -10.94 -4.51 -9.25
C ILE A 333 -10.64 -4.01 -7.83
N ALA A 334 -9.50 -3.32 -7.65
CA ALA A 334 -9.14 -2.73 -6.38
C ALA A 334 -10.14 -1.65 -5.94
N GLY A 335 -10.57 -0.80 -6.88
CA GLY A 335 -11.55 0.25 -6.63
C GLY A 335 -12.89 -0.28 -6.11
N TYR A 336 -13.45 -1.28 -6.74
CA TYR A 336 -14.69 -1.92 -6.26
C TYR A 336 -14.49 -2.64 -4.93
N SER A 337 -13.34 -3.29 -4.73
CA SER A 337 -12.99 -3.95 -3.46
C SER A 337 -12.92 -2.96 -2.29
N GLN A 338 -12.26 -1.81 -2.51
CA GLN A 338 -12.12 -0.75 -1.49
C GLN A 338 -13.44 -0.07 -1.12
N ASN A 339 -14.40 -0.03 -2.06
CA ASN A 339 -15.73 0.54 -1.83
C ASN A 339 -16.76 -0.49 -1.34
N GLY A 340 -16.35 -1.67 -0.90
CA GLY A 340 -17.24 -2.70 -0.36
C GLY A 340 -18.08 -3.46 -1.39
N MET A 341 -17.89 -3.19 -2.69
CA MET A 341 -18.64 -3.85 -3.77
C MET A 341 -17.95 -5.18 -4.18
N TYR A 342 -17.78 -6.05 -3.19
CA TYR A 342 -16.98 -7.27 -3.30
C TYR A 342 -17.44 -8.24 -4.40
N HIS A 343 -18.75 -8.39 -4.61
CA HIS A 343 -19.28 -9.26 -5.64
C HIS A 343 -18.91 -8.77 -7.05
N VAL A 344 -18.94 -7.45 -7.26
CA VAL A 344 -18.57 -6.84 -8.55
C VAL A 344 -17.09 -7.02 -8.80
N SER A 345 -16.24 -6.79 -7.77
CA SER A 345 -14.79 -7.00 -7.84
C SER A 345 -14.44 -8.42 -8.28
N VAL A 346 -15.11 -9.45 -7.71
CA VAL A 346 -14.91 -10.86 -8.10
C VAL A 346 -15.38 -11.14 -9.51
N SER A 347 -16.50 -10.54 -9.93
CA SER A 347 -17.00 -10.67 -11.31
C SER A 347 -16.03 -10.09 -12.34
N LEU A 348 -15.48 -8.90 -12.07
CA LEU A 348 -14.48 -8.25 -12.92
C LEU A 348 -13.18 -9.06 -13.01
N PHE A 349 -12.73 -9.66 -11.91
CA PHE A 349 -11.58 -10.55 -11.93
C PHE A 349 -11.84 -11.78 -12.84
N ALA A 350 -13.02 -12.37 -12.75
CA ALA A 350 -13.41 -13.48 -13.63
C ALA A 350 -13.49 -13.05 -15.11
N GLU A 351 -13.99 -11.85 -15.39
CA GLU A 351 -14.04 -11.29 -16.74
C GLU A 351 -12.63 -11.06 -17.30
N MET A 352 -11.72 -10.49 -16.52
CA MET A 352 -10.31 -10.30 -16.89
C MET A 352 -9.65 -11.62 -17.31
N VAL A 353 -9.85 -12.68 -16.53
CA VAL A 353 -9.19 -13.97 -16.77
C VAL A 353 -9.84 -14.72 -17.92
N ASN A 354 -11.18 -14.78 -17.98
CA ASN A 354 -11.92 -15.64 -18.90
C ASN A 354 -12.24 -14.97 -20.23
N ALA A 355 -12.66 -13.70 -20.21
CA ALA A 355 -13.08 -12.99 -21.43
C ALA A 355 -11.91 -12.23 -22.07
N ALA A 356 -11.09 -11.53 -21.28
CA ALA A 356 -9.95 -10.79 -21.78
C ALA A 356 -8.68 -11.67 -21.95
N GLY A 357 -8.65 -12.87 -21.39
CA GLY A 357 -7.51 -13.80 -21.49
C GLY A 357 -6.21 -13.30 -20.85
N LEU A 358 -6.30 -12.28 -20.01
CA LEU A 358 -5.13 -11.66 -19.37
C LEU A 358 -4.68 -12.46 -18.14
N LYS A 359 -3.37 -12.64 -18.00
CA LYS A 359 -2.79 -13.31 -16.82
C LYS A 359 -2.71 -12.32 -15.66
N PRO A 360 -3.32 -12.63 -14.50
CA PRO A 360 -3.20 -11.79 -13.31
C PRO A 360 -1.73 -11.71 -12.85
N ASN A 361 -1.30 -10.51 -12.46
CA ASN A 361 -0.02 -10.29 -11.79
C ASN A 361 -0.18 -10.29 -10.27
N SER A 362 0.93 -10.10 -9.53
CA SER A 362 0.91 -10.05 -8.05
C SER A 362 -0.04 -8.97 -7.51
N ASN A 363 -0.09 -7.80 -8.17
CA ASN A 363 -0.96 -6.70 -7.75
C ASN A 363 -2.44 -7.03 -7.94
N THR A 364 -2.82 -7.61 -9.10
CA THR A 364 -4.19 -8.06 -9.35
C THR A 364 -4.66 -9.07 -8.31
N MET A 365 -3.80 -10.07 -8.00
CA MET A 365 -4.13 -11.09 -7.00
C MET A 365 -4.27 -10.49 -5.61
N ALA A 366 -3.37 -9.59 -5.22
CA ALA A 366 -3.46 -8.92 -3.93
C ALA A 366 -4.72 -8.05 -3.81
N SER A 367 -5.15 -7.40 -4.89
CA SER A 367 -6.34 -6.54 -4.93
C SER A 367 -7.65 -7.30 -4.77
N ILE A 368 -7.74 -8.57 -5.23
CA ILE A 368 -8.96 -9.37 -5.11
C ILE A 368 -9.09 -10.11 -3.78
N LEU A 369 -7.98 -10.39 -3.09
CA LEU A 369 -8.00 -11.17 -1.84
C LEU A 369 -8.89 -10.58 -0.74
N PRO A 370 -8.95 -9.25 -0.51
CA PRO A 370 -9.88 -8.65 0.44
C PRO A 370 -11.34 -8.98 0.11
N SER A 371 -11.75 -8.86 -1.16
CA SER A 371 -13.11 -9.21 -1.59
C SER A 371 -13.45 -10.68 -1.35
N LEU A 372 -12.49 -11.59 -1.61
CA LEU A 372 -12.67 -13.01 -1.32
C LEU A 372 -12.74 -13.29 0.18
N SER A 373 -12.05 -12.47 0.98
CA SER A 373 -12.07 -12.58 2.43
C SER A 373 -13.44 -12.22 3.00
N GLU A 374 -13.98 -11.06 2.61
CA GLU A 374 -15.29 -10.59 3.08
C GLU A 374 -16.43 -11.52 2.63
N LEU A 375 -16.37 -12.04 1.40
CA LEU A 375 -17.33 -13.00 0.88
C LEU A 375 -17.15 -14.42 1.43
N LYS A 376 -16.15 -14.66 2.27
CA LYS A 376 -15.80 -15.97 2.85
C LYS A 376 -15.55 -17.05 1.78
N LEU A 377 -14.96 -16.67 0.65
CA LEU A 377 -14.69 -17.53 -0.50
C LEU A 377 -13.31 -18.21 -0.39
N LEU A 378 -13.10 -19.01 0.66
CA LEU A 378 -11.83 -19.68 0.97
C LEU A 378 -11.29 -20.53 -0.20
N ARG A 379 -12.18 -21.23 -0.94
CA ARG A 379 -11.76 -22.09 -2.04
C ARG A 379 -11.07 -21.29 -3.15
N HIS A 380 -11.65 -20.15 -3.54
CA HIS A 380 -11.10 -19.31 -4.60
C HIS A 380 -9.77 -18.66 -4.17
N GLY A 381 -9.64 -18.26 -2.90
CA GLY A 381 -8.36 -17.78 -2.38
C GLY A 381 -7.26 -18.84 -2.42
N LYS A 382 -7.58 -20.12 -2.16
CA LYS A 382 -6.64 -21.23 -2.33
C LYS A 382 -6.27 -21.48 -3.79
N GLU A 383 -7.20 -21.32 -4.71
CA GLU A 383 -6.96 -21.45 -6.15
C GLU A 383 -6.00 -20.36 -6.64
N ILE A 384 -6.18 -19.11 -6.19
CA ILE A 384 -5.27 -18.00 -6.48
C ILE A 384 -3.88 -18.25 -5.86
N HIS A 385 -3.82 -18.72 -4.61
CA HIS A 385 -2.55 -19.07 -3.99
C HIS A 385 -1.82 -20.17 -4.77
N GLY A 386 -2.52 -21.25 -5.16
CA GLY A 386 -1.95 -22.29 -6.00
C GLY A 386 -1.52 -21.80 -7.39
N PHE A 387 -2.19 -20.80 -7.95
CA PHE A 387 -1.78 -20.16 -9.20
C PHE A 387 -0.49 -19.33 -8.98
N SER A 388 -0.39 -18.54 -7.90
CA SER A 388 0.79 -17.73 -7.59
C SER A 388 2.05 -18.60 -7.44
N LEU A 389 1.94 -19.73 -6.73
CA LEU A 389 3.04 -20.70 -6.58
C LEU A 389 3.50 -21.28 -7.95
N ARG A 390 2.57 -21.67 -8.80
CA ARG A 390 2.91 -22.20 -10.15
C ARG A 390 3.50 -21.15 -11.08
N SER A 391 3.18 -19.89 -10.87
CA SER A 391 3.65 -18.77 -11.70
C SER A 391 4.92 -18.12 -11.16
N GLY A 392 5.47 -18.60 -10.04
CA GLY A 392 6.66 -18.03 -9.39
C GLY A 392 6.45 -16.61 -8.84
N LEU A 393 5.22 -16.25 -8.49
CA LEU A 393 4.86 -14.94 -7.94
C LEU A 393 4.80 -14.94 -6.40
N ASP A 394 5.06 -16.10 -5.79
CA ASP A 394 5.02 -16.33 -4.34
C ASP A 394 6.05 -15.49 -3.57
N GLN A 395 7.16 -15.12 -4.19
CA GLN A 395 8.21 -14.29 -3.57
C GLN A 395 7.86 -12.79 -3.52
N SER A 396 6.72 -12.37 -4.08
CA SER A 396 6.25 -10.99 -3.98
C SER A 396 5.83 -10.67 -2.54
N LYS A 397 6.54 -9.76 -1.88
CA LYS A 397 6.25 -9.29 -0.51
C LYS A 397 4.81 -8.81 -0.37
N PHE A 398 4.35 -8.05 -1.37
CA PHE A 398 3.01 -7.48 -1.40
C PHE A 398 1.92 -8.57 -1.47
N LEU A 399 2.11 -9.58 -2.31
CA LEU A 399 1.17 -10.69 -2.44
C LEU A 399 1.23 -11.62 -1.20
N GLY A 400 2.42 -11.85 -0.64
CA GLY A 400 2.60 -12.62 0.57
C GLY A 400 1.85 -12.02 1.77
N SER A 401 1.98 -10.70 1.98
CA SER A 401 1.23 -9.96 3.00
C SER A 401 -0.29 -10.08 2.81
N ALA A 402 -0.76 -10.00 1.56
CA ALA A 402 -2.19 -10.15 1.25
C ALA A 402 -2.70 -11.59 1.53
N PHE A 403 -1.89 -12.63 1.31
CA PHE A 403 -2.27 -14.01 1.68
C PHE A 403 -2.27 -14.20 3.20
N ILE A 404 -1.33 -13.61 3.93
CA ILE A 404 -1.31 -13.66 5.40
C ILE A 404 -2.61 -13.04 5.94
N ASP A 405 -2.99 -11.84 5.47
CA ASP A 405 -4.25 -11.19 5.87
C ASP A 405 -5.46 -12.05 5.49
N PHE A 406 -5.52 -12.55 4.25
CA PHE A 406 -6.62 -13.40 3.77
C PHE A 406 -6.83 -14.63 4.65
N TYR A 407 -5.77 -15.42 4.91
CA TYR A 407 -5.90 -16.62 5.72
C TYR A 407 -6.21 -16.31 7.19
N SER A 408 -5.68 -15.21 7.72
CA SER A 408 -5.96 -14.76 9.09
C SER A 408 -7.43 -14.38 9.28
N ARG A 409 -8.00 -13.57 8.37
CA ARG A 409 -9.43 -13.20 8.41
C ARG A 409 -10.37 -14.37 8.19
N GLN A 410 -9.93 -15.43 7.50
CA GLN A 410 -10.68 -16.67 7.36
C GLN A 410 -10.55 -17.61 8.57
N GLY A 411 -9.80 -17.24 9.60
CA GLY A 411 -9.54 -18.09 10.79
C GLY A 411 -8.51 -19.20 10.59
N PHE A 412 -7.76 -19.19 9.46
CA PHE A 412 -6.74 -20.20 9.17
C PHE A 412 -5.33 -19.71 9.53
N ILE A 413 -5.14 -19.28 10.78
CA ILE A 413 -3.89 -18.66 11.25
C ILE A 413 -2.64 -19.55 11.00
N ARG A 414 -2.73 -20.87 11.11
CA ARG A 414 -1.60 -21.77 10.81
C ARG A 414 -1.16 -21.68 9.35
N LYS A 415 -2.08 -21.45 8.40
CA LYS A 415 -1.72 -21.25 6.99
C LYS A 415 -1.08 -19.89 6.76
N ALA A 416 -1.58 -18.86 7.43
CA ALA A 416 -0.96 -17.54 7.43
C ALA A 416 0.48 -17.62 7.94
N GLN A 417 0.71 -18.36 9.03
CA GLN A 417 2.04 -18.60 9.58
C GLN A 417 2.95 -19.34 8.58
N THR A 418 2.45 -20.38 7.89
CA THR A 418 3.24 -21.09 6.85
C THR A 418 3.66 -20.15 5.73
N VAL A 419 2.74 -19.28 5.24
CA VAL A 419 3.08 -18.27 4.24
C VAL A 419 4.13 -17.30 4.79
N PHE A 420 3.95 -16.82 6.02
CA PHE A 420 4.91 -15.94 6.67
C PHE A 420 6.31 -16.58 6.79
N GLU A 421 6.41 -17.86 7.15
CA GLU A 421 7.69 -18.57 7.28
C GLU A 421 8.44 -18.73 5.96
N LEU A 422 7.71 -18.86 4.84
CA LEU A 422 8.26 -19.00 3.49
C LEU A 422 8.69 -17.66 2.87
N MET A 423 8.19 -16.53 3.40
CA MET A 423 8.52 -15.22 2.86
C MET A 423 9.89 -14.72 3.31
N PRO A 424 10.59 -13.94 2.45
CA PRO A 424 11.80 -13.21 2.85
C PRO A 424 11.48 -12.24 4.00
N LYS A 425 12.14 -12.42 5.15
CA LYS A 425 11.89 -11.62 6.38
C LYS A 425 12.67 -10.30 6.41
N THR A 426 12.85 -9.68 5.26
CA THR A 426 13.61 -8.43 5.09
C THR A 426 12.76 -7.18 5.15
N ASP A 427 11.43 -7.33 5.21
CA ASP A 427 10.49 -6.22 5.12
C ASP A 427 9.51 -6.20 6.30
N VAL A 428 9.39 -5.06 6.94
CA VAL A 428 8.52 -4.83 8.11
C VAL A 428 7.04 -5.10 7.78
N VAL A 429 6.61 -4.87 6.52
CA VAL A 429 5.20 -5.06 6.09
C VAL A 429 4.73 -6.49 6.27
N VAL A 430 5.59 -7.49 5.95
CA VAL A 430 5.24 -8.91 6.12
C VAL A 430 5.07 -9.26 7.61
N TRP A 431 5.91 -8.70 8.47
CA TRP A 431 5.80 -8.86 9.93
C TRP A 431 4.52 -8.21 10.47
N ASN A 432 4.22 -6.98 10.02
CA ASN A 432 2.99 -6.27 10.42
C ASN A 432 1.73 -7.05 10.04
N SER A 433 1.70 -7.65 8.85
CA SER A 433 0.58 -8.49 8.42
C SER A 433 0.39 -9.72 9.31
N MET A 434 1.48 -10.33 9.80
CA MET A 434 1.38 -11.48 10.70
C MET A 434 0.95 -11.06 12.11
N VAL A 435 1.46 -9.94 12.63
CA VAL A 435 1.01 -9.36 13.91
C VAL A 435 -0.49 -9.06 13.86
N ALA A 436 -0.96 -8.37 12.81
CA ALA A 436 -2.39 -8.10 12.61
C ALA A 436 -3.21 -9.38 12.46
N GLY A 437 -2.65 -10.40 11.80
CA GLY A 437 -3.28 -11.70 11.64
C GLY A 437 -3.53 -12.41 12.96
N TYR A 438 -2.57 -12.43 13.88
CA TYR A 438 -2.76 -12.96 15.23
C TYR A 438 -3.75 -12.12 16.03
N ALA A 439 -3.68 -10.77 15.90
CA ALA A 439 -4.59 -9.84 16.56
C ALA A 439 -6.07 -10.10 16.20
N VAL A 440 -6.37 -10.24 14.90
CA VAL A 440 -7.73 -10.55 14.42
C VAL A 440 -8.25 -11.90 14.93
N ASN A 441 -7.35 -12.87 15.19
CA ASN A 441 -7.73 -14.18 15.74
C ASN A 441 -7.72 -14.21 17.28
N GLY A 442 -7.49 -13.09 17.95
CA GLY A 442 -7.49 -12.98 19.40
C GLY A 442 -6.25 -13.60 20.10
N ASP A 443 -5.24 -14.01 19.33
CA ASP A 443 -4.00 -14.56 19.86
C ASP A 443 -2.98 -13.45 20.13
N THR A 444 -3.19 -12.75 21.23
CA THR A 444 -2.38 -11.61 21.65
C THR A 444 -0.94 -11.99 21.97
N ASP A 445 -0.71 -13.17 22.57
CA ASP A 445 0.62 -13.57 22.99
C ASP A 445 1.52 -13.88 21.78
N SER A 446 0.98 -14.59 20.78
CA SER A 446 1.70 -14.83 19.52
C SER A 446 1.97 -13.52 18.76
N ALA A 447 1.04 -12.57 18.73
CA ALA A 447 1.25 -11.27 18.11
C ALA A 447 2.42 -10.51 18.77
N LEU A 448 2.46 -10.45 20.09
CA LEU A 448 3.55 -9.82 20.85
C LEU A 448 4.89 -10.54 20.64
N CYS A 449 4.88 -11.88 20.57
CA CYS A 449 6.07 -12.68 20.25
C CYS A 449 6.65 -12.34 18.87
N VAL A 450 5.78 -12.21 17.84
CA VAL A 450 6.19 -11.82 16.49
C VAL A 450 6.74 -10.40 16.47
N PHE A 451 6.12 -9.46 17.18
CA PHE A 451 6.63 -8.09 17.30
C PHE A 451 8.03 -8.04 17.96
N LYS A 452 8.25 -8.81 19.03
CA LYS A 452 9.58 -8.93 19.65
C LYS A 452 10.60 -9.62 18.74
N ALA A 453 10.17 -10.59 17.94
CA ALA A 453 11.03 -11.27 16.97
C ALA A 453 11.47 -10.34 15.83
N LEU A 454 10.60 -9.44 15.36
CA LEU A 454 10.92 -8.38 14.41
C LEU A 454 12.13 -7.56 14.88
N GLN A 455 12.12 -7.12 16.15
CA GLN A 455 13.22 -6.36 16.75
C GLN A 455 14.52 -7.18 16.86
N LYS A 456 14.41 -8.47 17.18
CA LYS A 456 15.59 -9.37 17.29
C LYS A 456 16.29 -9.59 15.94
N VAL A 457 15.56 -9.54 14.84
CA VAL A 457 16.12 -9.65 13.48
C VAL A 457 16.82 -8.36 13.06
N GLY A 458 16.76 -7.30 13.89
CA GLY A 458 17.40 -6.01 13.61
C GLY A 458 16.56 -5.06 12.75
N LEU A 459 15.31 -5.43 12.44
CA LEU A 459 14.38 -4.54 11.77
C LEU A 459 13.78 -3.55 12.79
N LYS A 460 13.61 -2.31 12.39
CA LYS A 460 12.98 -1.28 13.23
C LYS A 460 11.46 -1.32 13.01
N PRO A 461 10.65 -1.61 14.06
CA PRO A 461 9.21 -1.42 13.99
C PRO A 461 8.85 0.00 13.54
N ASP A 462 7.95 0.12 12.60
CA ASP A 462 7.41 1.38 12.12
C ASP A 462 6.12 1.78 12.87
N HIS A 463 5.53 2.90 12.49
CA HIS A 463 4.27 3.36 13.07
C HIS A 463 3.12 2.35 12.87
N VAL A 464 3.10 1.64 11.73
CA VAL A 464 2.09 0.59 11.47
C VAL A 464 2.26 -0.59 12.41
N SER A 465 3.51 -1.02 12.67
CA SER A 465 3.81 -2.05 13.66
C SER A 465 3.24 -1.71 15.03
N VAL A 466 3.46 -0.48 15.47
CA VAL A 466 3.00 0.01 16.80
C VAL A 466 1.48 0.06 16.86
N ILE A 467 0.83 0.65 15.85
CA ILE A 467 -0.64 0.74 15.76
C ILE A 467 -1.29 -0.65 15.75
N SER A 468 -0.66 -1.64 15.13
CA SER A 468 -1.18 -3.01 15.09
C SER A 468 -1.10 -3.73 16.45
N VAL A 469 -0.13 -3.37 17.30
CA VAL A 469 0.11 -4.03 18.59
C VAL A 469 -0.60 -3.33 19.74
N LEU A 470 -0.72 -1.99 19.73
CA LEU A 470 -1.34 -1.23 20.83
C LEU A 470 -2.75 -1.71 21.21
N PRO A 471 -3.68 -2.03 20.27
CA PRO A 471 -4.99 -2.55 20.62
C PRO A 471 -4.98 -3.86 21.39
N LEU A 472 -3.89 -4.63 21.30
CA LEU A 472 -3.72 -5.87 22.05
C LEU A 472 -3.41 -5.63 23.53
N CYS A 473 -3.00 -4.41 23.88
CA CYS A 473 -2.71 -3.99 25.25
C CYS A 473 -3.91 -3.29 25.93
N ASN A 474 -5.09 -3.30 25.31
CA ASN A 474 -6.31 -2.62 25.78
C ASN A 474 -6.94 -3.26 27.04
N HIS A 475 -6.29 -4.19 27.67
CA HIS A 475 -6.75 -4.82 28.90
C HIS A 475 -5.85 -4.42 30.08
N HIS A 476 -6.44 -4.16 31.23
CA HIS A 476 -5.72 -3.68 32.41
C HIS A 476 -4.52 -4.57 32.81
N SER A 477 -4.63 -5.88 32.62
CA SER A 477 -3.57 -6.86 32.87
C SER A 477 -2.34 -6.67 31.96
N ARG A 478 -2.46 -5.93 30.85
CA ARG A 478 -1.41 -5.71 29.84
C ARG A 478 -0.92 -4.26 29.79
N LEU A 479 -1.30 -3.44 30.75
CA LEU A 479 -0.89 -2.03 30.83
C LEU A 479 0.65 -1.85 30.85
N ILE A 480 1.39 -2.83 31.41
CA ILE A 480 2.86 -2.79 31.44
C ILE A 480 3.42 -2.85 30.01
N GLN A 481 2.93 -3.77 29.17
CA GLN A 481 3.34 -3.88 27.78
C GLN A 481 2.95 -2.60 26.99
N GLY A 482 1.77 -2.03 27.26
CA GLY A 482 1.37 -0.75 26.68
C GLY A 482 2.31 0.40 27.03
N LYS A 483 2.79 0.46 28.29
CA LYS A 483 3.80 1.44 28.71
C LYS A 483 5.17 1.21 28.05
N GLU A 484 5.59 -0.04 27.85
CA GLU A 484 6.82 -0.38 27.11
C GLU A 484 6.74 0.09 25.66
N LEU A 485 5.60 -0.11 25.00
CA LEU A 485 5.35 0.39 23.64
C LEU A 485 5.33 1.91 23.59
N HIS A 486 4.70 2.57 24.56
CA HIS A 486 4.74 4.04 24.66
C HIS A 486 6.18 4.55 24.80
N ALA A 487 6.99 3.94 25.66
CA ALA A 487 8.40 4.29 25.79
C ALA A 487 9.19 4.05 24.48
N TYR A 488 8.82 3.03 23.68
CA TYR A 488 9.38 2.80 22.35
C TYR A 488 9.02 3.94 21.40
N VAL A 489 7.74 4.34 21.37
CA VAL A 489 7.23 5.46 20.55
C VAL A 489 7.99 6.75 20.85
N VAL A 490 8.19 7.09 22.12
CA VAL A 490 8.90 8.31 22.54
C VAL A 490 10.37 8.25 22.10
N ARG A 491 11.07 7.13 22.33
CA ARG A 491 12.49 6.98 21.96
C ARG A 491 12.75 7.07 20.46
N HIS A 492 11.77 6.73 19.62
CA HIS A 492 11.90 6.74 18.17
C HIS A 492 11.17 7.93 17.52
N CYS A 493 10.81 8.95 18.31
CA CYS A 493 10.17 10.19 17.84
C CYS A 493 8.88 9.96 17.03
N MET A 494 8.14 8.86 17.30
CA MET A 494 6.88 8.55 16.60
C MET A 494 5.67 9.27 17.20
N SER A 495 5.83 10.04 18.26
CA SER A 495 4.74 10.81 18.92
C SER A 495 4.18 11.92 18.02
N SER A 496 4.90 12.33 16.98
CA SER A 496 4.43 13.30 15.99
C SER A 496 3.40 12.70 15.03
N VAL A 497 3.31 11.37 14.93
CA VAL A 497 2.35 10.68 14.06
C VAL A 497 1.00 10.62 14.78
N CYS A 498 0.01 11.38 14.29
CA CYS A 498 -1.31 11.51 14.91
C CYS A 498 -1.98 10.15 15.18
N SER A 499 -1.92 9.21 14.22
CA SER A 499 -2.51 7.87 14.37
C SER A 499 -1.86 7.02 15.48
N VAL A 500 -0.56 7.19 15.75
CA VAL A 500 0.13 6.52 16.87
C VAL A 500 -0.34 7.09 18.21
N SER A 501 -0.44 8.42 18.30
CA SER A 501 -0.93 9.11 19.49
C SER A 501 -2.39 8.75 19.77
N ASN A 502 -3.24 8.67 18.75
CA ASN A 502 -4.62 8.21 18.88
C ASN A 502 -4.71 6.77 19.42
N ALA A 503 -3.87 5.86 18.91
CA ALA A 503 -3.83 4.48 19.39
C ALA A 503 -3.32 4.37 20.85
N LEU A 504 -2.38 5.24 21.27
CA LEU A 504 -1.93 5.33 22.66
C LEU A 504 -3.04 5.86 23.57
N ILE A 505 -3.76 6.89 23.15
CA ILE A 505 -4.91 7.43 23.88
C ILE A 505 -5.95 6.34 24.09
N ASP A 506 -6.35 5.63 23.03
CA ASP A 506 -7.31 4.53 23.08
C ASP A 506 -6.86 3.43 24.05
N MET A 507 -5.58 3.02 23.97
CA MET A 507 -5.01 2.01 24.85
C MET A 507 -5.08 2.45 26.34
N TYR A 508 -4.65 3.65 26.67
CA TYR A 508 -4.70 4.11 28.05
C TYR A 508 -6.12 4.27 28.56
N CYS A 509 -7.02 4.80 27.74
CA CYS A 509 -8.42 4.96 28.11
C CYS A 509 -9.12 3.61 28.37
N LYS A 510 -8.89 2.62 27.52
CA LYS A 510 -9.42 1.26 27.72
C LYS A 510 -8.81 0.53 28.91
N CYS A 511 -7.60 0.90 29.31
CA CYS A 511 -6.98 0.47 30.57
C CYS A 511 -7.41 1.30 31.80
N CYS A 512 -8.48 2.09 31.71
CA CYS A 512 -8.98 2.97 32.78
C CYS A 512 -7.99 4.02 33.26
N CYS A 513 -7.03 4.41 32.44
CA CYS A 513 -6.00 5.42 32.73
C CYS A 513 -6.30 6.73 31.95
N LEU A 514 -7.51 7.30 32.14
CA LEU A 514 -7.99 8.46 31.38
C LEU A 514 -7.06 9.67 31.45
N GLU A 515 -6.47 9.96 32.62
CA GLU A 515 -5.56 11.09 32.79
C GLU A 515 -4.30 10.98 31.90
N LYS A 516 -3.79 9.75 31.69
CA LYS A 516 -2.68 9.53 30.76
C LYS A 516 -3.09 9.75 29.29
N GLY A 517 -4.29 9.34 28.92
CA GLY A 517 -4.86 9.65 27.60
C GLY A 517 -4.99 11.15 27.36
N LYS A 518 -5.49 11.88 28.37
CA LYS A 518 -5.61 13.35 28.34
C LYS A 518 -4.24 14.05 28.27
N GLU A 519 -3.23 13.55 29.01
CA GLU A 519 -1.87 14.09 28.94
C GLU A 519 -1.26 13.97 27.54
N ILE A 520 -1.44 12.81 26.87
CA ILE A 520 -0.99 12.61 25.49
C ILE A 520 -1.69 13.59 24.56
N PHE A 521 -3.03 13.71 24.66
CA PHE A 521 -3.82 14.64 23.88
C PHE A 521 -3.33 16.10 24.01
N GLN A 522 -3.02 16.54 25.22
CA GLN A 522 -2.51 17.89 25.48
C GLN A 522 -1.15 18.17 24.83
N ARG A 523 -0.34 17.12 24.65
CA ARG A 523 1.01 17.21 24.04
C ARG A 523 0.98 17.11 22.52
N MET A 524 -0.14 16.75 21.92
CA MET A 524 -0.26 16.66 20.47
C MET A 524 -0.28 18.05 19.84
N ASN A 525 0.57 18.27 18.83
CA ASN A 525 0.61 19.52 18.06
C ASN A 525 -0.57 19.61 17.07
N GLU A 526 -0.92 18.48 16.46
CA GLU A 526 -2.02 18.36 15.52
C GLU A 526 -3.05 17.35 16.04
N ARG A 527 -4.31 17.70 15.97
CA ARG A 527 -5.44 16.88 16.42
C ARG A 527 -6.44 16.75 15.29
N ASP A 528 -6.78 15.53 14.97
CA ASP A 528 -7.78 15.23 13.95
C ASP A 528 -9.14 14.85 14.58
N THR A 529 -10.16 14.68 13.74
CA THR A 529 -11.50 14.25 14.19
C THR A 529 -11.44 12.93 14.96
N ALA A 530 -10.55 11.99 14.56
CA ALA A 530 -10.39 10.70 15.24
C ALA A 530 -9.82 10.86 16.66
N THR A 531 -8.91 11.82 16.88
CA THR A 531 -8.36 12.15 18.21
C THR A 531 -9.48 12.55 19.18
N TYR A 532 -10.34 13.49 18.76
CA TYR A 532 -11.47 13.95 19.56
C TYR A 532 -12.47 12.83 19.81
N ASN A 533 -12.85 12.08 18.77
CA ASN A 533 -13.80 10.98 18.87
C ASN A 533 -13.35 9.91 19.86
N THR A 534 -12.04 9.59 19.87
CA THR A 534 -11.47 8.60 20.81
C THR A 534 -11.62 9.06 22.25
N LEU A 535 -11.33 10.32 22.56
CA LEU A 535 -11.47 10.86 23.92
C LEU A 535 -12.92 11.04 24.33
N ILE A 536 -13.76 11.65 23.48
CA ILE A 536 -15.20 11.86 23.76
C ILE A 536 -15.85 10.50 24.09
N SER A 537 -15.64 9.49 23.25
CA SER A 537 -16.14 8.14 23.48
C SER A 537 -15.62 7.52 24.77
N SER A 538 -14.34 7.74 25.08
CA SER A 538 -13.71 7.16 26.27
C SER A 538 -14.25 7.82 27.56
N PHE A 539 -14.30 9.14 27.61
CA PHE A 539 -14.87 9.84 28.77
C PHE A 539 -16.35 9.50 28.98
N GLY A 540 -17.14 9.47 27.88
CA GLY A 540 -18.54 9.08 27.96
C GLY A 540 -18.75 7.67 28.52
N LYS A 541 -17.96 6.69 28.09
CA LYS A 541 -18.04 5.31 28.60
C LYS A 541 -17.66 5.16 30.07
N HIS A 542 -16.84 6.05 30.59
CA HIS A 542 -16.42 6.03 31.99
C HIS A 542 -17.25 6.96 32.90
N GLY A 543 -18.36 7.52 32.40
CA GLY A 543 -19.26 8.36 33.18
C GLY A 543 -18.74 9.77 33.46
N HIS A 544 -17.92 10.29 32.57
CA HIS A 544 -17.39 11.66 32.61
C HIS A 544 -17.99 12.51 31.48
N GLU A 545 -19.32 12.57 31.42
CA GLU A 545 -20.09 13.20 30.34
C GLU A 545 -19.79 14.69 30.17
N ASP A 546 -19.58 15.42 31.29
CA ASP A 546 -19.24 16.84 31.21
C ASP A 546 -17.91 17.07 30.51
N GLN A 547 -16.91 16.19 30.76
CA GLN A 547 -15.63 16.26 30.07
C GLN A 547 -15.75 15.89 28.59
N ALA A 548 -16.62 14.94 28.25
CA ALA A 548 -16.90 14.58 26.86
C ALA A 548 -17.53 15.76 26.09
N ILE A 549 -18.46 16.49 26.74
CA ILE A 549 -19.11 17.68 26.15
C ILE A 549 -18.08 18.83 26.02
N MET A 550 -17.26 19.07 27.03
CA MET A 550 -16.19 20.06 26.95
C MET A 550 -15.20 19.79 25.81
N LEU A 551 -14.87 18.51 25.56
CA LEU A 551 -14.00 18.13 24.45
C LEU A 551 -14.65 18.40 23.08
N PHE A 552 -15.96 18.24 22.97
CA PHE A 552 -16.70 18.61 21.76
C PHE A 552 -16.68 20.13 21.51
N ASP A 553 -16.83 20.94 22.59
CA ASP A 553 -16.71 22.39 22.47
C ASP A 553 -15.28 22.82 22.11
N LEU A 554 -14.27 22.13 22.66
CA LEU A 554 -12.87 22.36 22.28
C LEU A 554 -12.60 21.98 20.81
N MET A 555 -13.18 20.87 20.34
CA MET A 555 -13.10 20.45 18.93
C MET A 555 -13.61 21.54 17.97
N LYS A 556 -14.73 22.18 18.32
CA LYS A 556 -15.26 23.33 17.57
C LYS A 556 -14.34 24.53 17.63
N GLY A 557 -13.75 24.80 18.81
CA GLY A 557 -12.81 25.89 19.00
C GLY A 557 -11.52 25.74 18.20
N ASP A 558 -11.01 24.51 18.08
CA ASP A 558 -9.84 24.17 17.26
C ASP A 558 -10.16 24.12 15.75
N GLY A 559 -11.41 24.34 15.34
CA GLY A 559 -11.83 24.34 13.94
C GLY A 559 -11.92 22.96 13.30
N VAL A 560 -11.90 21.89 14.11
CA VAL A 560 -12.01 20.51 13.63
C VAL A 560 -13.48 20.16 13.42
N ALA A 561 -13.84 19.76 12.19
CA ALA A 561 -15.23 19.44 11.84
C ALA A 561 -15.66 18.11 12.48
N PRO A 562 -16.81 18.09 13.21
CA PRO A 562 -17.42 16.85 13.69
C PRO A 562 -17.91 15.97 12.54
N ASP A 563 -17.88 14.66 12.76
CA ASP A 563 -18.39 13.66 11.83
C ASP A 563 -19.49 12.80 12.49
N LYS A 564 -19.99 11.81 11.76
CA LYS A 564 -20.99 10.85 12.26
C LYS A 564 -20.53 10.17 13.55
N VAL A 565 -19.26 9.77 13.62
CA VAL A 565 -18.71 9.07 14.78
C VAL A 565 -18.66 9.97 16.01
N THR A 566 -18.40 11.28 15.82
CA THR A 566 -18.45 12.28 16.89
C THR A 566 -19.83 12.31 17.55
N PHE A 567 -20.89 12.35 16.75
CA PHE A 567 -22.26 12.39 17.29
C PHE A 567 -22.67 11.07 17.92
N VAL A 568 -22.27 9.92 17.37
CA VAL A 568 -22.49 8.63 18.05
C VAL A 568 -21.82 8.62 19.43
N ALA A 569 -20.57 9.12 19.53
CA ALA A 569 -19.86 9.18 20.81
C ALA A 569 -20.57 10.10 21.84
N LEU A 570 -21.04 11.26 21.41
CA LEU A 570 -21.79 12.19 22.27
C LEU A 570 -23.15 11.63 22.70
N LEU A 571 -23.93 11.08 21.77
CA LEU A 571 -25.22 10.48 22.04
C LEU A 571 -25.10 9.28 22.99
N SER A 572 -24.08 8.43 22.78
CA SER A 572 -23.77 7.33 23.68
C SER A 572 -23.38 7.83 25.07
N SER A 573 -22.58 8.90 25.16
CA SER A 573 -22.22 9.53 26.44
C SER A 573 -23.48 10.04 27.18
N CYS A 574 -24.36 10.75 26.47
CA CYS A 574 -25.63 11.23 27.03
C CYS A 574 -26.55 10.06 27.46
N SER A 575 -26.58 8.95 26.69
CA SER A 575 -27.35 7.77 27.06
C SER A 575 -26.82 7.13 28.35
N HIS A 576 -25.53 6.96 28.52
CA HIS A 576 -24.96 6.42 29.74
C HIS A 576 -25.21 7.30 30.96
N ALA A 577 -25.26 8.62 30.80
CA ALA A 577 -25.53 9.59 31.85
C ALA A 577 -27.04 9.86 32.10
N GLY A 578 -27.92 9.35 31.22
CA GLY A 578 -29.36 9.61 31.29
C GLY A 578 -29.77 11.06 30.95
N LEU A 579 -28.92 11.79 30.21
CA LEU A 579 -29.12 13.21 29.87
C LEU A 579 -29.97 13.37 28.60
N ILE A 580 -31.27 13.17 28.70
CA ILE A 580 -32.17 13.16 27.54
C ILE A 580 -32.12 14.47 26.79
N ASP A 581 -32.30 15.60 27.49
CA ASP A 581 -32.37 16.92 26.82
C ASP A 581 -31.11 17.28 26.07
N LYS A 582 -29.94 16.98 26.66
CA LYS A 582 -28.64 17.16 25.97
C LYS A 582 -28.46 16.22 24.76
N GLY A 583 -28.87 14.96 24.89
CA GLY A 583 -28.84 13.99 23.79
C GLY A 583 -29.69 14.43 22.61
N LEU A 584 -30.93 14.85 22.86
CA LEU A 584 -31.79 15.39 21.79
C LEU A 584 -31.26 16.68 21.18
N TYR A 585 -30.66 17.55 21.99
CA TYR A 585 -29.97 18.74 21.50
C TYR A 585 -28.83 18.37 20.52
N PHE A 586 -27.99 17.41 20.85
CA PHE A 586 -26.91 16.99 19.96
C PHE A 586 -27.44 16.30 18.69
N TYR A 587 -28.52 15.54 18.78
CA TYR A 587 -29.16 14.96 17.61
C TYR A 587 -29.73 16.03 16.67
N ASP A 588 -30.38 17.05 17.21
CA ASP A 588 -30.89 18.20 16.46
C ASP A 588 -29.76 19.04 15.83
N SER A 589 -28.67 19.29 16.60
CA SER A 589 -27.50 20.00 16.12
C SER A 589 -26.82 19.26 14.95
N MET A 590 -26.71 17.92 15.04
CA MET A 590 -26.19 17.09 13.94
C MET A 590 -26.94 17.32 12.63
N LEU A 591 -28.28 17.40 12.71
CA LEU A 591 -29.16 17.60 11.55
C LEU A 591 -29.11 19.03 11.00
N LYS A 592 -29.24 20.02 11.91
CA LYS A 592 -29.49 21.43 11.56
C LYS A 592 -28.20 22.21 11.33
N ASP A 593 -27.19 22.04 12.22
CA ASP A 593 -25.96 22.83 12.20
C ASP A 593 -24.90 22.20 11.29
N TYR A 594 -24.83 20.87 11.26
CA TYR A 594 -23.78 20.15 10.52
C TYR A 594 -24.29 19.45 9.26
N ASN A 595 -25.59 19.41 9.04
CA ASN A 595 -26.23 18.74 7.88
C ASN A 595 -25.77 17.29 7.71
N ILE A 596 -25.59 16.57 8.82
CA ILE A 596 -25.19 15.17 8.84
C ILE A 596 -26.45 14.30 8.94
N SER A 597 -26.66 13.44 7.93
CA SER A 597 -27.77 12.48 7.94
C SER A 597 -27.51 11.37 8.97
N PRO A 598 -28.50 11.07 9.86
CA PRO A 598 -28.39 10.00 10.84
C PRO A 598 -28.29 8.63 10.15
N ASP A 599 -27.70 7.69 10.85
CA ASP A 599 -27.68 6.27 10.49
C ASP A 599 -28.18 5.43 11.69
N LYS A 600 -28.16 4.11 11.54
CA LYS A 600 -28.68 3.17 12.55
C LYS A 600 -28.00 3.30 13.92
N GLU A 601 -26.71 3.63 13.95
CA GLU A 601 -25.98 3.80 15.21
C GLU A 601 -26.51 5.00 15.99
N HIS A 602 -26.84 6.12 15.33
CA HIS A 602 -27.45 7.30 15.96
C HIS A 602 -28.85 6.98 16.50
N TYR A 603 -29.68 6.31 15.70
CA TYR A 603 -31.02 5.89 16.14
C TYR A 603 -30.95 4.94 17.34
N SER A 604 -30.00 3.99 17.32
CA SER A 604 -29.78 3.08 18.45
C SER A 604 -29.40 3.83 19.73
N CYS A 605 -28.53 4.86 19.63
CA CYS A 605 -28.15 5.69 20.78
C CYS A 605 -29.34 6.47 21.34
N ILE A 606 -30.23 7.02 20.50
CA ILE A 606 -31.44 7.75 20.95
C ILE A 606 -32.43 6.78 21.62
N VAL A 607 -32.61 5.60 21.03
CA VAL A 607 -33.51 4.57 21.62
C VAL A 607 -32.93 4.07 22.95
N ASP A 608 -31.60 3.87 23.07
CA ASP A 608 -30.96 3.49 24.33
C ASP A 608 -31.10 4.62 25.40
N LEU A 609 -30.96 5.88 24.97
CA LEU A 609 -31.14 7.05 25.83
C LEU A 609 -32.56 7.09 26.46
N TYR A 610 -33.62 6.94 25.66
CA TYR A 610 -34.96 6.84 26.15
C TYR A 610 -35.18 5.61 27.02
N SER A 611 -34.64 4.48 26.59
CA SER A 611 -34.77 3.20 27.27
C SER A 611 -34.19 3.21 28.68
N ARG A 612 -32.96 3.70 28.83
CA ARG A 612 -32.29 3.82 30.15
C ARG A 612 -33.00 4.78 31.08
N SER A 613 -33.68 5.76 30.53
CA SER A 613 -34.45 6.74 31.28
C SER A 613 -35.90 6.27 31.57
N GLY A 614 -36.26 5.05 31.17
CA GLY A 614 -37.60 4.47 31.40
C GLY A 614 -38.70 5.03 30.49
N LYS A 615 -38.41 5.90 29.52
CA LYS A 615 -39.37 6.55 28.63
C LYS A 615 -39.62 5.72 27.36
N LEU A 616 -40.06 4.47 27.51
CA LEU A 616 -40.21 3.54 26.39
C LEU A 616 -41.32 3.95 25.40
N ASP A 617 -42.36 4.65 25.86
CA ASP A 617 -43.41 5.19 24.99
C ASP A 617 -42.83 6.25 24.02
N ASP A 618 -41.93 7.10 24.52
CA ASP A 618 -41.26 8.11 23.67
C ASP A 618 -40.26 7.47 22.70
N ALA A 619 -39.56 6.41 23.14
CA ALA A 619 -38.72 5.61 22.26
C ALA A 619 -39.52 5.00 21.10
N TRP A 620 -40.68 4.41 21.40
CA TRP A 620 -41.55 3.84 20.37
C TRP A 620 -42.10 4.91 19.42
N LYS A 621 -42.54 6.06 19.93
CA LYS A 621 -42.96 7.20 19.10
C LYS A 621 -41.83 7.68 18.19
N PHE A 622 -40.60 7.80 18.72
CA PHE A 622 -39.45 8.19 17.93
C PHE A 622 -39.22 7.24 16.76
N ILE A 623 -39.22 5.93 17.03
CA ILE A 623 -39.06 4.88 16.01
C ILE A 623 -40.18 4.93 14.96
N SER A 624 -41.42 5.08 15.41
CA SER A 624 -42.61 5.09 14.53
C SER A 624 -42.64 6.30 13.59
N ASN A 625 -41.94 7.39 13.94
CA ASN A 625 -41.82 8.60 13.11
C ASN A 625 -40.67 8.56 12.09
N LEU A 626 -39.83 7.52 12.11
CA LEU A 626 -38.76 7.37 11.13
C LEU A 626 -39.37 6.94 9.78
N GLN A 627 -39.18 7.75 8.72
CA GLN A 627 -39.84 7.60 7.41
C GLN A 627 -39.33 6.47 6.54
N GLU A 628 -38.11 5.93 6.79
CA GLU A 628 -37.56 4.82 6.03
C GLU A 628 -37.25 3.64 6.97
N GLY A 629 -37.76 2.49 6.57
CA GLY A 629 -37.69 1.14 7.15
C GLY A 629 -36.84 1.01 8.40
N THR A 630 -37.51 1.03 9.56
CA THR A 630 -36.85 0.89 10.86
C THR A 630 -35.98 -0.36 10.86
N GLU A 631 -34.66 -0.21 10.98
CA GLU A 631 -33.74 -1.34 11.00
C GLU A 631 -34.03 -2.25 12.22
N ILE A 632 -34.03 -3.55 11.98
CA ILE A 632 -34.32 -4.59 12.98
C ILE A 632 -33.41 -4.45 14.22
N ASP A 633 -32.17 -4.00 14.04
CA ASP A 633 -31.22 -3.81 15.13
C ASP A 633 -31.71 -2.75 16.14
N VAL A 634 -32.31 -1.63 15.65
CA VAL A 634 -32.87 -0.56 16.49
C VAL A 634 -34.09 -1.05 17.28
N LEU A 635 -34.97 -1.81 16.60
CA LEU A 635 -36.11 -2.46 17.24
C LEU A 635 -35.65 -3.48 18.29
N GLY A 636 -34.57 -4.20 18.01
CA GLY A 636 -33.96 -5.14 18.95
C GLY A 636 -33.48 -4.48 20.25
N CYS A 637 -32.91 -3.27 20.16
CA CYS A 637 -32.50 -2.48 21.33
C CYS A 637 -33.72 -2.14 22.20
N LEU A 638 -34.80 -1.66 21.58
CA LEU A 638 -36.04 -1.35 22.32
C LEU A 638 -36.70 -2.60 22.95
N LEU A 639 -36.72 -3.72 22.22
CA LEU A 639 -37.21 -4.98 22.74
C LEU A 639 -36.42 -5.47 23.96
N GLY A 640 -35.06 -5.30 23.92
CA GLY A 640 -34.22 -5.57 25.08
C GLY A 640 -34.53 -4.68 26.28
N ALA A 641 -34.80 -3.41 26.04
CA ALA A 641 -35.19 -2.47 27.09
C ALA A 641 -36.59 -2.79 27.69
N CYS A 642 -37.52 -3.26 26.87
CA CYS A 642 -38.86 -3.71 27.37
C CYS A 642 -38.72 -4.83 28.41
N ARG A 643 -37.74 -5.69 28.29
CA ARG A 643 -37.44 -6.71 29.29
C ARG A 643 -36.98 -6.11 30.62
N VAL A 644 -36.08 -5.13 30.58
CA VAL A 644 -35.53 -4.49 31.80
C VAL A 644 -36.63 -3.74 32.56
N HIS A 645 -37.51 -3.09 31.84
CA HIS A 645 -38.60 -2.27 32.41
C HIS A 645 -39.95 -3.02 32.54
N ASN A 646 -39.97 -4.32 32.23
CA ASN A 646 -41.13 -5.19 32.31
C ASN A 646 -42.38 -4.65 31.55
N ARG A 647 -42.17 -4.03 30.37
CA ARG A 647 -43.21 -3.43 29.50
C ARG A 647 -43.58 -4.41 28.38
N VAL A 648 -44.52 -5.34 28.71
CA VAL A 648 -45.01 -6.36 27.77
C VAL A 648 -45.76 -5.73 26.59
N ASP A 649 -46.56 -4.70 26.88
CA ASP A 649 -47.39 -3.96 25.91
C ASP A 649 -46.57 -3.43 24.72
N ILE A 650 -45.45 -2.76 24.99
CA ILE A 650 -44.53 -2.24 23.95
C ILE A 650 -43.77 -3.40 23.31
N ALA A 651 -43.37 -4.41 24.09
CA ALA A 651 -42.64 -5.57 23.56
C ALA A 651 -43.46 -6.33 22.49
N GLU A 652 -44.76 -6.45 22.66
CA GLU A 652 -45.65 -7.06 21.66
C GLU A 652 -45.73 -6.26 20.38
N LEU A 653 -45.85 -4.92 20.46
CA LEU A 653 -45.87 -4.04 19.30
C LEU A 653 -44.55 -4.12 18.51
N VAL A 654 -43.43 -4.01 19.22
CA VAL A 654 -42.08 -4.08 18.63
C VAL A 654 -41.84 -5.44 18.00
N SER A 655 -42.20 -6.51 18.70
CA SER A 655 -42.00 -7.88 18.19
C SER A 655 -42.81 -8.16 16.93
N LYS A 656 -44.06 -7.64 16.87
CA LYS A 656 -44.88 -7.76 15.67
C LYS A 656 -44.16 -7.16 14.45
N THR A 657 -43.63 -5.95 14.58
CA THR A 657 -42.90 -5.28 13.51
C THR A 657 -41.62 -6.03 13.11
N ILE A 658 -40.86 -6.57 14.09
CA ILE A 658 -39.67 -7.39 13.83
C ILE A 658 -40.05 -8.66 13.04
N PHE A 659 -41.12 -9.34 13.44
CA PHE A 659 -41.51 -10.60 12.81
C PHE A 659 -42.12 -10.42 11.41
N GLU A 660 -42.67 -9.25 11.11
CA GLU A 660 -43.11 -8.87 9.77
C GLU A 660 -41.89 -8.70 8.83
N GLN A 661 -40.81 -8.11 9.33
CA GLN A 661 -39.60 -7.86 8.55
C GLN A 661 -38.66 -9.08 8.47
N ASN A 662 -38.50 -9.82 9.55
CA ASN A 662 -37.62 -10.99 9.64
C ASN A 662 -38.24 -12.14 10.44
N PRO A 663 -39.15 -12.92 9.85
CA PRO A 663 -39.85 -13.98 10.54
C PRO A 663 -38.99 -15.19 10.91
N SER A 664 -37.73 -15.25 10.44
CA SER A 664 -36.87 -16.45 10.54
C SER A 664 -35.78 -16.35 11.59
N ASP A 665 -35.62 -15.22 12.29
CA ASP A 665 -34.59 -15.08 13.34
C ASP A 665 -35.11 -15.59 14.68
N PRO A 666 -34.56 -16.67 15.24
CA PRO A 666 -35.00 -17.22 16.52
C PRO A 666 -34.64 -16.32 17.72
N GLY A 667 -33.65 -15.40 17.57
CA GLY A 667 -33.16 -14.58 18.67
C GLY A 667 -34.23 -13.69 19.27
N TYR A 668 -35.01 -13.00 18.44
CA TYR A 668 -36.07 -12.09 18.89
C TYR A 668 -37.29 -12.85 19.46
N HIS A 669 -37.58 -14.04 18.93
CA HIS A 669 -38.61 -14.91 19.51
C HIS A 669 -38.24 -15.38 20.93
N ILE A 670 -36.97 -15.75 21.13
CA ILE A 670 -36.47 -16.14 22.46
C ILE A 670 -36.49 -14.95 23.40
N LEU A 671 -36.13 -13.75 22.94
CA LEU A 671 -36.18 -12.54 23.77
C LEU A 671 -37.60 -12.21 24.20
N LEU A 672 -38.56 -12.28 23.29
CA LEU A 672 -39.99 -12.08 23.63
C LEU A 672 -40.50 -13.17 24.60
N SER A 673 -40.14 -14.45 24.38
CA SER A 673 -40.46 -15.54 25.32
C SER A 673 -39.92 -15.29 26.72
N ASN A 674 -38.71 -14.70 26.83
CA ASN A 674 -38.13 -14.35 28.12
C ASN A 674 -38.88 -13.18 28.77
N ILE A 675 -39.34 -12.17 28.01
CA ILE A 675 -40.15 -11.06 28.52
C ILE A 675 -41.46 -11.59 29.10
N TYR A 676 -42.15 -12.50 28.38
CA TYR A 676 -43.35 -13.14 28.90
C TYR A 676 -43.07 -13.97 30.17
N ALA A 677 -41.94 -14.67 30.22
CA ALA A 677 -41.57 -15.45 31.40
C ALA A 677 -41.33 -14.54 32.63
N ASP A 678 -40.58 -13.43 32.42
CA ASP A 678 -40.32 -12.45 33.47
C ASP A 678 -41.60 -11.79 33.97
N ALA A 679 -42.63 -11.64 33.10
CA ALA A 679 -43.98 -11.14 33.44
C ALA A 679 -44.92 -12.21 33.98
N GLY A 680 -44.52 -13.47 34.09
CA GLY A 680 -45.35 -14.58 34.58
C GLY A 680 -46.41 -15.10 33.60
N MET A 681 -46.34 -14.75 32.33
CA MET A 681 -47.28 -15.10 31.24
C MET A 681 -46.90 -16.45 30.60
N TRP A 682 -47.03 -17.55 31.36
CA TRP A 682 -46.54 -18.88 30.95
C TRP A 682 -47.26 -19.47 29.74
N SER A 683 -48.50 -19.12 29.50
CA SER A 683 -49.25 -19.53 28.30
C SER A 683 -48.61 -19.00 27.02
N ASP A 684 -48.17 -17.74 27.03
CA ASP A 684 -47.54 -17.07 25.89
C ASP A 684 -46.11 -17.55 25.68
N VAL A 685 -45.37 -17.83 26.77
CA VAL A 685 -44.05 -18.51 26.70
C VAL A 685 -44.18 -19.81 25.95
N THR A 686 -45.17 -20.66 26.30
CA THR A 686 -45.36 -21.95 25.65
C THR A 686 -45.68 -21.78 24.17
N ARG A 687 -46.59 -20.84 23.85
CA ARG A 687 -46.99 -20.52 22.47
C ARG A 687 -45.77 -20.15 21.60
N ILE A 688 -44.92 -19.21 22.07
CA ILE A 688 -43.73 -18.76 21.29
C ILE A 688 -42.72 -19.87 21.13
N ARG A 689 -42.47 -20.66 22.20
CA ARG A 689 -41.50 -21.78 22.14
C ARG A 689 -41.97 -22.91 21.21
N THR A 690 -43.26 -23.19 21.16
CA THR A 690 -43.85 -24.14 20.21
C THR A 690 -43.66 -23.64 18.77
N MET A 691 -43.90 -22.36 18.49
CA MET A 691 -43.68 -21.75 17.18
C MET A 691 -42.20 -21.85 16.74
N ILE A 692 -41.23 -21.67 17.66
CA ILE A 692 -39.82 -21.85 17.37
C ILE A 692 -39.51 -23.31 16.97
N GLY A 693 -40.12 -24.28 17.70
CA GLY A 693 -39.92 -25.71 17.41
C GLY A 693 -40.53 -26.13 16.07
N GLU A 694 -41.77 -25.71 15.78
CA GLU A 694 -42.49 -26.04 14.56
C GLU A 694 -41.84 -25.46 13.30
N ARG A 695 -41.27 -24.23 13.37
CA ARG A 695 -40.59 -23.58 12.25
C ARG A 695 -39.17 -24.06 12.02
N SER A 696 -38.68 -25.07 12.78
CA SER A 696 -37.30 -25.60 12.71
C SER A 696 -36.25 -24.49 12.71
N LEU A 697 -36.47 -23.42 13.46
CA LEU A 697 -35.54 -22.31 13.56
C LEU A 697 -34.27 -22.79 14.29
N LYS A 698 -33.27 -23.25 13.56
CA LYS A 698 -32.01 -23.70 14.15
C LYS A 698 -31.29 -22.52 14.78
N ASN A 699 -31.10 -22.56 16.07
CA ASN A 699 -30.21 -21.66 16.79
C ASN A 699 -28.82 -21.72 16.14
N LYS A 700 -28.37 -20.63 15.55
CA LYS A 700 -26.93 -20.42 15.38
C LYS A 700 -26.41 -20.22 16.80
N THR A 701 -25.63 -21.21 17.32
CA THR A 701 -24.95 -21.09 18.60
C THR A 701 -24.25 -19.74 18.66
N GLY A 702 -24.89 -18.78 19.31
CA GLY A 702 -24.29 -17.48 19.61
C GLY A 702 -23.17 -17.73 20.61
N LYS A 703 -21.97 -17.34 20.28
CA LYS A 703 -20.94 -17.13 21.30
C LYS A 703 -21.47 -16.00 22.17
N SER A 704 -21.82 -16.32 23.41
CA SER A 704 -22.07 -15.34 24.45
C SER A 704 -20.84 -14.46 24.53
N LEU A 705 -20.95 -13.21 24.16
CA LEU A 705 -19.99 -12.18 24.51
C LEU A 705 -20.28 -11.80 25.96
N MET A 706 -19.58 -12.44 26.90
CA MET A 706 -19.34 -11.86 28.21
C MET A 706 -18.21 -10.84 28.10
#